data_a448450655d097c715790f3e7cbdacf9
#
_entry.id   a448450655d097c715790f3e7cbdacf9
#
_cell.length_a   1.000
_cell.length_b   1.000
_cell.length_c   1.000
_cell.angle_alpha   90.00
_cell.angle_beta   90.00
_cell.angle_gamma   90.00
#
_symmetry.space_group_name_H-M   'P 1'
#
loop_
_entity.id
_entity.type
_entity.pdbx_description
1 polymer ?
#
loop_
_entity_poly.entity_id
_entity_poly.type
_entity_poly.pdbx_seq_one_letter_code
_entity_poly.pdbx_strand_id
1 'polypeptide(L)'
;VTSTEQLRARATGPRPVLCVIEDEHRDLAVADAVAAGRFTLAGVTRELGTEPDWIDADLPEDEEWRIEWSKFYFGLDLAHAFRTTGDRRYLDAWERLLGSWIEQVPVGWDDADVAGRRLQNWLYAWQGFAAAPAFDGLAGDLEPALRASIDAQARWVRDHLHDRRNHRTLELYALLVVALALPEADPDAELRDFAVAELHRNLLADFRADGVHCEASTHYHMIALRSFVGTMGNARRFGLRLPDGFAAHVGRACEFALHCVRPDGGIPALSDADGGRYDAMLALAADVLDRDDLRHVATGGRAGTPPSERHASFPDGGYFVQRSGWGEAATPAADERYLIFDCGPLGDGGHGHYDLLSVEIAAAGRPLIVDPGRFTYAEGEPNLRRWFKGTAAHSTVCVDGRDQTPYRRGRPKGAVAEARFGGRLTAPGLDVLAGEASSPAYEAVHARTIAFVADAYWILHDRLRSGARHDYDLRLHLGPEAWGEAGLHRVGEQTTVRAPGLALVHAPGPEIAIEPGWVAPQYGVRRAAPVVSAVIAGASDADFTTLVVPLEDGRPAPALSVASDGPWTIVIVDGADARDEIHLAARPAPLELGPVRATAGAGWIRRAPDGRCLAAAACEPDAWIAWDPRRGLHRSEGGPA
;
A
#
# COMPACT_ATOMS: atom_id res chain seq x y z
N VAL A 1 39.79 29.66 17.03
CA VAL A 1 38.69 29.41 17.98
C VAL A 1 37.65 28.55 17.28
N THR A 2 37.86 27.28 17.01
CA THR A 2 36.81 26.45 16.35
C THR A 2 36.92 24.96 16.65
N SER A 3 37.90 24.49 17.41
CA SER A 3 38.02 23.03 17.59
C SER A 3 37.55 22.51 18.94
N THR A 4 37.61 23.32 19.98
CA THR A 4 37.29 22.85 21.35
C THR A 4 35.83 23.06 21.73
N GLU A 5 35.16 24.11 21.24
CA GLU A 5 33.73 24.35 21.44
C GLU A 5 32.88 23.46 20.54
N GLN A 6 33.29 23.23 19.28
CA GLN A 6 32.65 22.26 18.39
C GLN A 6 32.85 20.80 18.86
N LEU A 7 33.94 20.50 19.54
CA LEU A 7 34.18 19.20 20.18
C LEU A 7 33.39 19.05 21.47
N ARG A 8 33.12 20.13 22.24
CA ARG A 8 32.24 20.10 23.41
C ARG A 8 30.78 19.96 23.04
N ALA A 9 30.26 20.65 22.01
CA ALA A 9 28.89 20.49 21.51
C ALA A 9 28.63 19.08 20.93
N ARG A 10 29.66 18.37 20.44
CA ARG A 10 29.59 16.98 20.02
C ARG A 10 29.60 15.97 21.18
N ALA A 11 29.91 16.39 22.40
CA ALA A 11 29.99 15.51 23.58
C ALA A 11 28.69 15.41 24.39
N THR A 12 27.69 16.26 24.11
CA THR A 12 26.46 16.39 24.93
C THR A 12 25.18 15.91 24.24
N GLY A 13 25.25 15.07 23.23
CA GLY A 13 24.07 14.53 22.53
C GLY A 13 24.24 13.06 22.13
N PRO A 14 23.18 12.42 21.65
CA PRO A 14 23.24 11.07 21.14
C PRO A 14 24.11 11.02 19.86
N ARG A 15 24.72 9.87 19.57
CA ARG A 15 25.35 9.66 18.27
C ARG A 15 24.29 9.74 17.17
N PRO A 16 24.54 10.45 16.06
CA PRO A 16 23.54 10.62 15.03
C PRO A 16 23.26 9.30 14.29
N VAL A 17 22.10 8.71 14.54
CA VAL A 17 21.52 7.59 13.81
C VAL A 17 20.69 8.09 12.62
N LEU A 18 20.39 7.22 11.66
CA LEU A 18 19.44 7.55 10.59
C LEU A 18 18.03 7.65 11.17
N CYS A 19 17.40 8.80 10.95
CA CYS A 19 16.01 9.02 11.30
C CYS A 19 15.14 8.41 10.18
N VAL A 20 14.46 7.32 10.49
CA VAL A 20 13.57 6.60 9.57
C VAL A 20 12.16 6.62 10.18
N ILE A 21 11.31 7.49 9.65
CA ILE A 21 9.96 7.80 10.16
C ILE A 21 8.90 7.65 9.06
N GLU A 22 7.63 7.56 9.44
CA GLU A 22 6.52 7.35 8.49
C GLU A 22 6.23 8.58 7.64
N ASP A 23 6.09 9.71 8.32
CA ASP A 23 5.88 11.00 7.67
C ASP A 23 7.09 11.89 7.92
N GLU A 24 7.79 12.26 6.85
CA GLU A 24 8.93 13.17 6.91
C GLU A 24 8.52 14.63 6.84
N HIS A 25 7.25 14.90 6.51
CA HIS A 25 6.74 16.27 6.48
C HIS A 25 6.68 16.83 7.89
N ARG A 26 7.28 18.01 8.07
CA ARG A 26 7.27 18.74 9.34
C ARG A 26 6.66 20.12 9.11
N ASP A 27 5.76 20.52 10.03
CA ASP A 27 5.03 21.78 9.91
C ASP A 27 5.28 22.67 11.14
N LEU A 28 5.67 23.91 10.88
CA LEU A 28 5.83 24.92 11.94
C LEU A 28 4.52 25.20 12.68
N ALA A 29 3.36 25.10 11.99
CA ALA A 29 2.06 25.28 12.62
C ALA A 29 1.74 24.18 13.65
N VAL A 30 2.18 22.94 13.39
CA VAL A 30 2.08 21.85 14.37
C VAL A 30 2.96 22.15 15.58
N ALA A 31 4.21 22.56 15.36
CA ALA A 31 5.13 22.94 16.44
C ALA A 31 4.58 24.09 17.28
N ASP A 32 4.01 25.12 16.66
CA ASP A 32 3.36 26.26 17.34
C ASP A 32 2.19 25.82 18.19
N ALA A 33 1.34 24.93 17.65
CA ALA A 33 0.19 24.38 18.37
C ALA A 33 0.64 23.58 19.59
N VAL A 34 1.62 22.67 19.42
CA VAL A 34 2.18 21.86 20.53
C VAL A 34 2.83 22.73 21.59
N ALA A 35 3.62 23.74 21.20
CA ALA A 35 4.23 24.68 22.14
C ALA A 35 3.20 25.49 22.95
N ALA A 36 1.99 25.67 22.38
CA ALA A 36 0.85 26.31 23.03
C ALA A 36 -0.05 25.31 23.82
N GLY A 37 0.28 24.03 23.85
CA GLY A 37 -0.48 23.00 24.57
C GLY A 37 -1.67 22.42 23.82
N ARG A 38 -1.70 22.55 22.49
CA ARG A 38 -2.74 21.99 21.62
C ARG A 38 -2.18 20.86 20.75
N PHE A 39 -2.83 19.69 20.79
CA PHE A 39 -2.38 18.47 20.14
C PHE A 39 -3.46 17.95 19.19
N THR A 40 -3.10 17.65 17.95
CA THR A 40 -3.96 17.02 16.95
C THR A 40 -3.38 15.66 16.59
N LEU A 41 -4.04 14.58 17.02
CA LEU A 41 -3.60 13.20 16.85
C LEU A 41 -4.78 12.37 16.35
N ALA A 42 -4.55 11.40 15.49
CA ALA A 42 -5.60 10.54 14.92
C ALA A 42 -6.87 11.32 14.46
N GLY A 43 -6.69 12.51 13.88
CA GLY A 43 -7.78 13.37 13.41
C GLY A 43 -8.54 14.13 14.52
N VAL A 44 -8.15 14.03 15.79
CA VAL A 44 -8.83 14.67 16.93
C VAL A 44 -7.90 15.68 17.62
N THR A 45 -8.38 16.93 17.77
CA THR A 45 -7.64 17.99 18.48
C THR A 45 -8.05 18.08 19.95
N ARG A 46 -7.06 18.26 20.85
CA ARG A 46 -7.25 18.51 22.29
C ARG A 46 -6.39 19.68 22.76
N GLU A 47 -6.96 20.50 23.62
CA GLU A 47 -6.29 21.56 24.38
C GLU A 47 -5.89 20.97 25.75
N LEU A 48 -4.64 20.55 25.93
CA LEU A 48 -4.16 19.89 27.15
C LEU A 48 -3.25 20.79 28.00
N GLY A 49 -2.95 22.00 27.48
CA GLY A 49 -2.01 22.91 28.12
C GLY A 49 -0.54 22.52 27.91
N THR A 50 0.34 23.33 28.49
CA THR A 50 1.80 23.17 28.32
C THR A 50 2.42 22.18 29.32
N GLU A 51 1.64 21.75 30.32
CA GLU A 51 1.98 20.75 31.34
C GLU A 51 0.82 19.74 31.43
N PRO A 52 0.65 18.85 30.46
CA PRO A 52 -0.47 17.93 30.44
C PRO A 52 -0.35 16.84 31.51
N ASP A 53 -1.50 16.34 31.95
CA ASP A 53 -1.56 15.04 32.65
C ASP A 53 -1.51 13.92 31.59
N TRP A 54 -0.42 13.15 31.55
CA TRP A 54 -0.15 12.14 30.54
C TRP A 54 -1.05 10.92 30.65
N ILE A 55 -1.59 10.65 31.81
CA ILE A 55 -2.37 9.45 32.12
C ILE A 55 -3.81 9.79 32.55
N ASP A 56 -4.26 11.02 32.27
CA ASP A 56 -5.60 11.48 32.55
C ASP A 56 -6.67 10.54 31.96
N ALA A 57 -7.67 10.23 32.80
CA ALA A 57 -8.80 9.42 32.41
C ALA A 57 -9.69 10.11 31.34
N ASP A 58 -9.68 11.46 31.30
CA ASP A 58 -10.48 12.27 30.36
C ASP A 58 -9.82 12.41 28.95
N LEU A 59 -8.64 11.81 28.73
CA LEU A 59 -8.07 11.69 27.38
C LEU A 59 -9.03 10.92 26.47
N PRO A 60 -9.02 11.19 25.13
CA PRO A 60 -9.89 10.50 24.20
C PRO A 60 -9.90 8.97 24.39
N GLU A 61 -11.09 8.37 24.31
CA GLU A 61 -11.25 6.91 24.44
C GLU A 61 -10.67 6.16 23.21
N ASP A 62 -10.45 6.86 22.08
CA ASP A 62 -9.85 6.28 20.89
C ASP A 62 -8.44 5.78 21.19
N GLU A 63 -8.23 4.48 21.03
CA GLU A 63 -6.98 3.79 21.33
C GLU A 63 -5.80 4.33 20.51
N GLU A 64 -6.04 4.61 19.21
CA GLU A 64 -4.99 5.15 18.32
C GLU A 64 -4.57 6.55 18.74
N TRP A 65 -5.51 7.39 19.22
CA TRP A 65 -5.17 8.71 19.76
C TRP A 65 -4.22 8.60 20.94
N ARG A 66 -4.47 7.66 21.86
CA ARG A 66 -3.63 7.42 23.06
C ARG A 66 -2.26 6.85 22.67
N ILE A 67 -2.24 5.96 21.69
CA ILE A 67 -1.01 5.42 21.11
C ILE A 67 -0.15 6.53 20.50
N GLU A 68 -0.73 7.38 19.65
CA GLU A 68 0.00 8.52 19.06
C GLU A 68 0.45 9.54 20.11
N TRP A 69 -0.35 9.77 21.15
CA TRP A 69 0.01 10.60 22.30
C TRP A 69 1.29 10.09 22.98
N SER A 70 1.34 8.80 23.23
CA SER A 70 2.46 8.14 23.90
C SER A 70 3.71 7.99 23.04
N LYS A 71 3.60 8.01 21.72
CA LYS A 71 4.73 7.91 20.76
C LYS A 71 5.57 9.18 20.67
N PHE A 72 5.09 10.35 21.08
CA PHE A 72 5.83 11.62 21.03
C PHE A 72 6.26 12.09 19.63
N TYR A 73 5.50 11.80 18.58
CA TYR A 73 5.84 12.26 17.23
C TYR A 73 5.99 13.78 17.12
N PHE A 74 5.17 14.55 17.83
CA PHE A 74 5.22 16.00 17.86
C PHE A 74 6.57 16.57 18.32
N GLY A 75 7.40 15.79 19.04
CA GLY A 75 8.76 16.16 19.40
C GLY A 75 9.65 16.42 18.18
N LEU A 76 9.37 15.72 17.06
CA LEU A 76 10.09 15.90 15.80
C LEU A 76 9.74 17.26 15.14
N ASP A 77 8.48 17.70 15.24
CA ASP A 77 8.05 19.00 14.75
C ASP A 77 8.68 20.14 15.55
N LEU A 78 8.73 20.00 16.89
CA LEU A 78 9.43 20.94 17.77
C LEU A 78 10.93 21.04 17.41
N ALA A 79 11.61 19.91 17.19
CA ALA A 79 13.02 19.89 16.81
C ALA A 79 13.25 20.51 15.41
N HIS A 80 12.34 20.27 14.47
CA HIS A 80 12.37 20.90 13.15
C HIS A 80 12.20 22.42 13.25
N ALA A 81 11.22 22.89 14.02
CA ALA A 81 10.95 24.31 14.21
C ALA A 81 12.13 25.03 14.88
N PHE A 82 12.74 24.42 15.90
CA PHE A 82 13.95 24.96 16.52
C PHE A 82 15.12 25.08 15.53
N ARG A 83 15.36 24.04 14.74
CA ARG A 83 16.44 24.07 13.71
C ARG A 83 16.20 25.13 12.65
N THR A 84 14.95 25.37 12.27
CA THR A 84 14.56 26.29 11.21
C THR A 84 14.61 27.74 11.68
N THR A 85 14.16 28.01 12.92
CA THR A 85 13.96 29.37 13.43
C THR A 85 15.01 29.83 14.45
N GLY A 86 15.63 28.89 15.16
CA GLY A 86 16.48 29.18 16.32
C GLY A 86 15.70 29.62 17.57
N ASP A 87 14.38 29.59 17.53
CA ASP A 87 13.53 30.04 18.65
C ASP A 87 13.51 28.99 19.77
N ARG A 88 14.05 29.39 20.92
CA ARG A 88 14.19 28.52 22.10
C ARG A 88 12.86 28.01 22.64
N ARG A 89 11.75 28.68 22.40
CA ARG A 89 10.43 28.24 22.89
C ARG A 89 10.09 26.80 22.50
N TYR A 90 10.59 26.31 21.35
CA TYR A 90 10.34 24.93 20.89
C TYR A 90 11.16 23.90 21.68
N LEU A 91 12.43 24.25 22.01
CA LEU A 91 13.26 23.42 22.89
C LEU A 91 12.68 23.40 24.30
N ASP A 92 12.33 24.59 24.85
CA ASP A 92 11.71 24.69 26.19
C ASP A 92 10.39 23.91 26.29
N ALA A 93 9.58 23.90 25.20
CA ALA A 93 8.36 23.09 25.14
C ALA A 93 8.68 21.60 25.18
N TRP A 94 9.65 21.14 24.38
CA TRP A 94 10.06 19.73 24.36
C TRP A 94 10.65 19.29 25.71
N GLU A 95 11.51 20.12 26.32
CA GLU A 95 12.10 19.86 27.64
C GLU A 95 11.03 19.72 28.73
N ARG A 96 10.02 20.60 28.76
CA ARG A 96 8.89 20.49 29.70
C ARG A 96 8.06 19.24 29.49
N LEU A 97 7.66 18.97 28.26
CA LEU A 97 6.86 17.78 27.92
C LEU A 97 7.61 16.49 28.24
N LEU A 98 8.90 16.42 27.90
CA LEU A 98 9.75 15.27 28.18
C LEU A 98 9.96 15.07 29.68
N GLY A 99 10.29 16.14 30.42
CA GLY A 99 10.48 16.08 31.89
C GLY A 99 9.22 15.63 32.59
N SER A 100 8.08 16.23 32.26
CA SER A 100 6.79 15.85 32.88
C SER A 100 6.38 14.41 32.53
N TRP A 101 6.68 13.91 31.32
CA TRP A 101 6.49 12.50 30.99
C TRP A 101 7.31 11.58 31.91
N ILE A 102 8.61 11.85 32.02
CA ILE A 102 9.55 11.03 32.81
C ILE A 102 9.10 10.98 34.30
N GLU A 103 8.54 12.06 34.80
CA GLU A 103 8.05 12.14 36.20
C GLU A 103 6.71 11.43 36.42
N GLN A 104 5.78 11.50 35.42
CA GLN A 104 4.40 11.04 35.64
C GLN A 104 4.18 9.60 35.15
N VAL A 105 4.87 9.15 34.08
CA VAL A 105 4.56 7.90 33.42
C VAL A 105 5.53 6.79 33.82
N PRO A 106 5.05 5.74 34.50
CA PRO A 106 5.91 4.63 34.91
C PRO A 106 6.33 3.81 33.70
N VAL A 107 7.53 3.22 33.77
CA VAL A 107 7.99 2.26 32.75
C VAL A 107 7.03 1.08 32.68
N GLY A 108 6.62 0.71 31.45
CA GLY A 108 5.65 -0.37 31.22
C GLY A 108 4.18 0.09 31.30
N TRP A 109 3.92 1.39 31.26
CA TRP A 109 2.56 1.95 31.12
C TRP A 109 1.92 1.59 29.78
N ASP A 110 2.71 1.70 28.70
CA ASP A 110 2.27 1.38 27.33
C ASP A 110 2.79 0.00 26.89
N ASP A 111 2.25 -0.51 25.78
CA ASP A 111 2.80 -1.69 25.12
C ASP A 111 4.23 -1.45 24.59
N ALA A 112 4.98 -2.53 24.42
CA ALA A 112 6.41 -2.47 24.11
C ALA A 112 6.71 -1.77 22.78
N ASP A 113 5.85 -1.93 21.77
CA ASP A 113 6.00 -1.26 20.47
C ASP A 113 5.78 0.26 20.58
N VAL A 114 4.81 0.72 21.38
CA VAL A 114 4.59 2.14 21.66
C VAL A 114 5.80 2.74 22.38
N ALA A 115 6.30 2.05 23.42
CA ALA A 115 7.51 2.47 24.13
C ALA A 115 8.73 2.50 23.19
N GLY A 116 8.89 1.49 22.33
CA GLY A 116 9.94 1.45 21.31
C GLY A 116 9.87 2.63 20.33
N ARG A 117 8.68 2.99 19.85
CA ARG A 117 8.48 4.15 18.98
C ARG A 117 8.77 5.47 19.71
N ARG A 118 8.37 5.61 20.95
CA ARG A 118 8.73 6.76 21.79
C ARG A 118 10.23 6.91 21.94
N LEU A 119 10.97 5.82 22.21
CA LEU A 119 12.43 5.85 22.31
C LEU A 119 13.09 6.34 21.02
N GLN A 120 12.63 5.87 19.85
CA GLN A 120 13.10 6.36 18.57
C GLN A 120 12.85 7.87 18.42
N ASN A 121 11.62 8.32 18.70
CA ASN A 121 11.23 9.71 18.50
C ASN A 121 11.95 10.67 19.48
N TRP A 122 12.20 10.23 20.71
CA TRP A 122 13.01 11.01 21.64
C TRP A 122 14.45 11.17 21.16
N LEU A 123 15.07 10.08 20.67
CA LEU A 123 16.44 10.15 20.15
C LEU A 123 16.52 10.97 18.85
N TYR A 124 15.54 10.84 17.97
CA TYR A 124 15.48 11.61 16.73
C TYR A 124 15.24 13.11 16.99
N ALA A 125 14.35 13.46 17.94
CA ALA A 125 14.13 14.83 18.33
C ALA A 125 15.40 15.40 19.00
N TRP A 126 16.01 14.68 19.95
CA TRP A 126 17.21 15.11 20.63
C TRP A 126 18.38 15.35 19.66
N GLN A 127 18.66 14.41 18.75
CA GLN A 127 19.68 14.63 17.72
C GLN A 127 19.33 15.78 16.77
N GLY A 128 18.05 16.00 16.52
CA GLY A 128 17.54 17.14 15.75
C GLY A 128 17.82 18.47 16.44
N PHE A 129 17.57 18.58 17.74
CA PHE A 129 17.93 19.75 18.55
C PHE A 129 19.46 19.94 18.60
N ALA A 130 20.20 18.87 18.92
CA ALA A 130 21.66 18.90 19.03
C ALA A 130 22.40 19.27 17.74
N ALA A 131 21.76 19.06 16.59
CA ALA A 131 22.30 19.47 15.29
C ALA A 131 22.14 20.99 14.99
N ALA A 132 21.30 21.69 15.74
CA ALA A 132 21.06 23.13 15.53
C ALA A 132 22.22 23.99 16.15
N PRO A 133 22.68 25.03 15.45
CA PRO A 133 23.73 25.93 15.99
C PRO A 133 23.32 26.63 17.31
N ALA A 134 22.02 26.83 17.54
CA ALA A 134 21.49 27.48 18.73
C ALA A 134 21.37 26.56 19.93
N PHE A 135 21.67 25.27 19.79
CA PHE A 135 21.58 24.30 20.89
C PHE A 135 22.78 24.43 21.83
N ASP A 136 22.50 24.69 23.08
CA ASP A 136 23.49 24.87 24.17
C ASP A 136 23.44 23.75 25.24
N GLY A 137 22.68 22.70 24.98
CA GLY A 137 22.43 21.56 25.89
C GLY A 137 20.99 21.53 26.39
N LEU A 138 20.62 20.45 27.07
CA LEU A 138 19.34 20.34 27.78
C LEU A 138 19.41 21.03 29.12
N ALA A 139 18.27 21.58 29.58
CA ALA A 139 18.21 22.34 30.82
C ALA A 139 18.40 21.46 32.08
N GLY A 140 19.13 21.96 33.06
CA GLY A 140 19.29 21.33 34.37
C GLY A 140 19.77 19.89 34.33
N ASP A 141 19.07 19.00 35.05
CA ASP A 141 19.37 17.57 35.15
C ASP A 141 18.54 16.71 34.17
N LEU A 142 17.96 17.33 33.12
CA LEU A 142 17.10 16.61 32.17
C LEU A 142 17.88 15.58 31.34
N GLU A 143 19.11 15.87 30.91
CA GLU A 143 19.90 14.91 30.13
C GLU A 143 20.19 13.61 30.90
N PRO A 144 20.70 13.63 32.15
CA PRO A 144 20.84 12.42 32.96
C PRO A 144 19.52 11.67 33.17
N ALA A 145 18.42 12.38 33.43
CA ALA A 145 17.08 11.78 33.61
C ALA A 145 16.59 11.12 32.32
N LEU A 146 16.76 11.77 31.16
CA LEU A 146 16.43 11.22 29.85
C LEU A 146 17.21 9.94 29.55
N ARG A 147 18.54 9.94 29.76
CA ARG A 147 19.39 8.76 29.57
C ARG A 147 18.95 7.60 30.45
N ALA A 148 18.68 7.86 31.73
CA ALA A 148 18.21 6.85 32.66
C ALA A 148 16.84 6.28 32.25
N SER A 149 15.92 7.14 31.81
CA SER A 149 14.60 6.73 31.32
C SER A 149 14.70 5.90 30.03
N ILE A 150 15.55 6.29 29.07
CA ILE A 150 15.79 5.52 27.84
C ILE A 150 16.33 4.12 28.18
N ASP A 151 17.35 4.04 29.06
CA ASP A 151 17.92 2.75 29.48
C ASP A 151 16.87 1.83 30.14
N ALA A 152 16.09 2.38 31.07
CA ALA A 152 15.04 1.63 31.77
C ALA A 152 13.95 1.12 30.81
N GLN A 153 13.48 1.98 29.88
CA GLN A 153 12.48 1.61 28.89
C GLN A 153 13.05 0.61 27.86
N ALA A 154 14.29 0.75 27.42
CA ALA A 154 14.91 -0.19 26.49
C ALA A 154 15.04 -1.59 27.10
N ARG A 155 15.42 -1.70 28.36
CA ARG A 155 15.43 -2.98 29.09
C ARG A 155 14.03 -3.59 29.19
N TRP A 156 13.04 -2.75 29.52
CA TRP A 156 11.66 -3.20 29.61
C TRP A 156 11.15 -3.69 28.25
N VAL A 157 11.37 -2.96 27.14
CA VAL A 157 11.01 -3.37 25.77
C VAL A 157 11.67 -4.71 25.43
N ARG A 158 12.98 -4.90 25.73
CA ARG A 158 13.69 -6.15 25.49
C ARG A 158 13.03 -7.35 26.17
N ASP A 159 12.51 -7.16 27.38
CA ASP A 159 11.91 -8.21 28.20
C ASP A 159 10.43 -8.47 27.84
N HIS A 160 9.79 -7.58 27.07
CA HIS A 160 8.36 -7.62 26.73
C HIS A 160 8.08 -7.60 25.22
N LEU A 161 9.03 -8.07 24.41
CA LEU A 161 8.87 -8.11 22.94
C LEU A 161 7.64 -8.92 22.55
N HIS A 162 6.89 -8.43 21.56
CA HIS A 162 5.87 -9.22 20.89
C HIS A 162 6.50 -10.46 20.21
N ASP A 163 5.68 -11.49 19.98
CA ASP A 163 6.18 -12.74 19.41
C ASP A 163 6.71 -12.59 17.98
N ARG A 164 6.05 -11.77 17.14
CA ARG A 164 6.36 -11.57 15.71
C ARG A 164 5.63 -10.35 15.13
N ARG A 165 5.76 -10.13 13.84
CA ARG A 165 5.11 -9.11 13.01
C ARG A 165 5.66 -7.70 13.22
N ASN A 166 4.93 -6.72 12.67
CA ASN A 166 5.37 -5.32 12.68
C ASN A 166 5.72 -4.80 14.07
N HIS A 167 4.95 -5.11 15.12
CA HIS A 167 5.23 -4.70 16.51
C HIS A 167 6.63 -5.12 16.93
N ARG A 168 6.96 -6.43 16.78
CA ARG A 168 8.30 -6.92 17.12
C ARG A 168 9.40 -6.25 16.27
N THR A 169 9.15 -6.02 14.98
CA THR A 169 10.10 -5.30 14.12
C THR A 169 10.38 -3.90 14.65
N LEU A 170 9.34 -3.15 15.05
CA LEU A 170 9.48 -1.79 15.58
C LEU A 170 10.24 -1.76 16.90
N GLU A 171 9.96 -2.70 17.80
CA GLU A 171 10.64 -2.87 19.08
C GLU A 171 12.14 -3.14 18.91
N LEU A 172 12.46 -4.14 18.08
CA LEU A 172 13.85 -4.53 17.82
C LEU A 172 14.64 -3.42 17.13
N TYR A 173 14.01 -2.69 16.19
CA TYR A 173 14.65 -1.56 15.55
C TYR A 173 14.88 -0.41 16.55
N ALA A 174 13.96 -0.18 17.49
CA ALA A 174 14.15 0.80 18.56
C ALA A 174 15.33 0.44 19.45
N LEU A 175 15.47 -0.84 19.84
CA LEU A 175 16.60 -1.31 20.62
C LEU A 175 17.94 -1.11 19.89
N LEU A 176 17.97 -1.39 18.58
CA LEU A 176 19.15 -1.11 17.74
C LEU A 176 19.49 0.37 17.71
N VAL A 177 18.49 1.24 17.54
CA VAL A 177 18.67 2.69 17.52
C VAL A 177 19.21 3.19 18.87
N VAL A 178 18.68 2.70 20.00
CA VAL A 178 19.18 3.04 21.35
C VAL A 178 20.65 2.63 21.50
N ALA A 179 20.99 1.38 21.18
CA ALA A 179 22.35 0.85 21.32
C ALA A 179 23.38 1.62 20.47
N LEU A 180 22.97 2.11 19.30
CA LEU A 180 23.84 2.87 18.41
C LEU A 180 23.96 4.34 18.81
N ALA A 181 22.85 4.96 19.25
CA ALA A 181 22.81 6.35 19.64
C ALA A 181 23.49 6.60 21.01
N LEU A 182 23.35 5.67 21.94
CA LEU A 182 23.82 5.74 23.33
C LEU A 182 24.69 4.52 23.69
N PRO A 183 25.89 4.38 23.11
CA PRO A 183 26.73 3.18 23.33
C PRO A 183 27.17 3.00 24.79
N GLU A 184 27.09 4.02 25.62
CA GLU A 184 27.33 3.92 27.06
C GLU A 184 26.23 3.12 27.79
N ALA A 185 25.03 3.01 27.19
CA ALA A 185 23.95 2.11 27.69
C ALA A 185 24.14 0.65 27.26
N ASP A 186 25.06 0.40 26.30
CA ASP A 186 25.36 -0.94 25.76
C ASP A 186 26.89 -1.12 25.58
N PRO A 187 27.69 -1.04 26.66
CA PRO A 187 29.15 -1.01 26.58
C PRO A 187 29.75 -2.29 25.98
N ASP A 188 29.11 -3.44 26.20
CA ASP A 188 29.54 -4.75 25.70
C ASP A 188 28.89 -5.11 24.37
N ALA A 189 28.07 -4.21 23.81
CA ALA A 189 27.34 -4.36 22.56
C ALA A 189 26.33 -5.56 22.53
N GLU A 190 25.91 -6.05 23.69
CA GLU A 190 24.98 -7.18 23.79
C GLU A 190 23.60 -6.83 23.25
N LEU A 191 23.09 -5.63 23.56
CA LEU A 191 21.78 -5.16 23.08
C LEU A 191 21.78 -4.99 21.56
N ARG A 192 22.85 -4.39 21.00
CA ARG A 192 23.03 -4.22 19.56
C ARG A 192 23.05 -5.57 18.84
N ASP A 193 23.86 -6.52 19.31
CA ASP A 193 24.03 -7.81 18.66
C ASP A 193 22.75 -8.65 18.77
N PHE A 194 22.07 -8.59 19.91
CA PHE A 194 20.74 -9.15 20.10
C PHE A 194 19.73 -8.57 19.09
N ALA A 195 19.62 -7.24 19.01
CA ALA A 195 18.66 -6.58 18.13
C ALA A 195 18.90 -6.94 16.65
N VAL A 196 20.18 -6.97 16.19
CA VAL A 196 20.51 -7.35 14.81
C VAL A 196 20.14 -8.81 14.53
N ALA A 197 20.44 -9.74 15.45
CA ALA A 197 20.12 -11.16 15.27
C ALA A 197 18.60 -11.41 15.24
N GLU A 198 17.86 -10.76 16.13
CA GLU A 198 16.40 -10.88 16.19
C GLU A 198 15.69 -10.21 15.02
N LEU A 199 16.17 -9.03 14.57
CA LEU A 199 15.67 -8.40 13.34
C LEU A 199 15.83 -9.32 12.15
N HIS A 200 16.96 -10.02 12.01
CA HIS A 200 17.13 -10.98 10.92
C HIS A 200 16.14 -12.16 11.03
N ARG A 201 15.95 -12.72 12.22
CA ARG A 201 14.96 -13.79 12.43
C ARG A 201 13.55 -13.32 12.08
N ASN A 202 13.19 -12.11 12.52
CA ASN A 202 11.86 -11.53 12.25
C ASN A 202 11.65 -11.24 10.76
N LEU A 203 12.68 -10.72 10.07
CA LEU A 203 12.66 -10.51 8.61
C LEU A 203 12.32 -11.80 7.86
N LEU A 204 12.97 -12.92 8.23
CA LEU A 204 12.74 -14.22 7.61
C LEU A 204 11.38 -14.84 7.97
N ALA A 205 10.82 -14.50 9.14
CA ALA A 205 9.53 -15.02 9.59
C ALA A 205 8.34 -14.27 9.02
N ASP A 206 8.47 -12.95 8.84
CA ASP A 206 7.34 -12.07 8.53
C ASP A 206 7.28 -11.65 7.06
N PHE A 207 8.39 -11.69 6.33
CA PHE A 207 8.37 -11.45 4.88
C PHE A 207 8.40 -12.78 4.13
N ARG A 208 7.44 -12.99 3.26
CA ARG A 208 7.30 -14.17 2.41
C ARG A 208 8.47 -14.29 1.43
N ALA A 209 8.58 -15.41 0.72
CA ALA A 209 9.68 -15.64 -0.21
C ALA A 209 9.71 -14.62 -1.35
N ASP A 210 8.55 -14.13 -1.78
CA ASP A 210 8.37 -13.06 -2.78
C ASP A 210 8.56 -11.64 -2.23
N GLY A 211 8.84 -11.49 -0.94
CA GLY A 211 9.10 -10.21 -0.29
C GLY A 211 7.87 -9.51 0.29
N VAL A 212 6.66 -10.05 0.16
CA VAL A 212 5.46 -9.45 0.74
C VAL A 212 5.36 -9.72 2.24
N HIS A 213 4.99 -8.71 3.02
CA HIS A 213 4.81 -8.84 4.46
C HIS A 213 3.58 -9.71 4.81
N CYS A 214 3.69 -10.53 5.84
CA CYS A 214 2.69 -11.54 6.22
C CYS A 214 1.33 -10.96 6.63
N GLU A 215 1.25 -9.69 7.02
CA GLU A 215 0.00 -9.04 7.45
C GLU A 215 -0.90 -8.61 6.27
N ALA A 216 -0.43 -8.76 5.03
CA ALA A 216 -1.21 -8.50 3.81
C ALA A 216 -1.87 -7.09 3.78
N SER A 217 -1.12 -6.07 4.20
CA SER A 217 -1.48 -4.65 4.09
C SER A 217 -0.32 -3.88 3.49
N THR A 218 -0.60 -3.03 2.53
CA THR A 218 0.43 -2.20 1.90
C THR A 218 1.09 -1.25 2.89
N HIS A 219 0.33 -0.65 3.79
CA HIS A 219 0.85 0.25 4.82
C HIS A 219 1.76 -0.50 5.82
N TYR A 220 1.31 -1.66 6.36
CA TYR A 220 2.12 -2.44 7.31
C TYR A 220 3.36 -3.04 6.67
N HIS A 221 3.31 -3.35 5.37
CA HIS A 221 4.52 -3.70 4.62
C HIS A 221 5.55 -2.56 4.65
N MET A 222 5.13 -1.33 4.36
CA MET A 222 6.02 -0.15 4.36
C MET A 222 6.56 0.18 5.75
N ILE A 223 5.73 0.08 6.79
CA ILE A 223 6.14 0.30 8.18
C ILE A 223 7.25 -0.69 8.60
N ALA A 224 7.03 -1.98 8.34
CA ALA A 224 8.03 -2.99 8.67
C ALA A 224 9.30 -2.83 7.82
N LEU A 225 9.15 -2.71 6.49
CA LEU A 225 10.27 -2.56 5.56
C LEU A 225 11.17 -1.38 5.92
N ARG A 226 10.59 -0.25 6.31
CA ARG A 226 11.33 0.95 6.73
C ARG A 226 12.33 0.65 7.84
N SER A 227 11.97 -0.16 8.83
CA SER A 227 12.86 -0.54 9.92
C SER A 227 14.04 -1.38 9.43
N PHE A 228 13.85 -2.25 8.46
CA PHE A 228 14.92 -3.05 7.86
C PHE A 228 15.84 -2.23 6.96
N VAL A 229 15.28 -1.30 6.17
CA VAL A 229 16.06 -0.34 5.39
C VAL A 229 16.87 0.57 6.32
N GLY A 230 16.26 1.05 7.41
CA GLY A 230 16.92 1.81 8.46
C GLY A 230 18.04 1.03 9.15
N THR A 231 17.84 -0.27 9.39
CA THR A 231 18.87 -1.18 9.91
C THR A 231 20.07 -1.25 8.97
N MET A 232 19.84 -1.42 7.66
CA MET A 232 20.93 -1.43 6.66
C MET A 232 21.67 -0.10 6.61
N GLY A 233 20.94 1.01 6.60
CA GLY A 233 21.52 2.35 6.59
C GLY A 233 22.38 2.64 7.83
N ASN A 234 21.88 2.27 9.01
CA ASN A 234 22.64 2.41 10.25
C ASN A 234 23.83 1.42 10.29
N ALA A 235 23.67 0.19 9.81
CA ALA A 235 24.78 -0.76 9.70
C ALA A 235 25.92 -0.19 8.82
N ARG A 236 25.59 0.39 7.67
CA ARG A 236 26.59 1.07 6.81
C ARG A 236 27.26 2.26 7.52
N ARG A 237 26.47 3.07 8.25
CA ARG A 237 26.97 4.26 8.98
C ARG A 237 27.93 3.91 10.11
N PHE A 238 27.63 2.84 10.85
CA PHE A 238 28.39 2.44 12.04
C PHE A 238 29.37 1.28 11.78
N GLY A 239 29.48 0.79 10.52
CA GLY A 239 30.37 -0.31 10.15
C GLY A 239 29.95 -1.66 10.73
N LEU A 240 28.64 -1.90 10.90
CA LEU A 240 28.12 -3.16 11.42
C LEU A 240 28.03 -4.19 10.29
N ARG A 241 28.39 -5.44 10.60
CA ARG A 241 28.12 -6.56 9.72
C ARG A 241 26.72 -7.11 10.00
N LEU A 242 25.87 -7.13 8.96
CA LEU A 242 24.58 -7.79 8.99
C LEU A 242 24.72 -9.29 8.64
N PRO A 243 23.80 -10.14 9.11
CA PRO A 243 23.79 -11.55 8.75
C PRO A 243 23.69 -11.77 7.23
N ASP A 244 24.24 -12.90 6.77
CA ASP A 244 24.21 -13.28 5.36
C ASP A 244 22.76 -13.44 4.89
N GLY A 245 22.44 -12.95 3.69
CA GLY A 245 21.09 -12.98 3.11
C GLY A 245 20.15 -11.83 3.55
N PHE A 246 20.52 -11.05 4.58
CA PHE A 246 19.70 -9.93 5.06
C PHE A 246 19.36 -8.94 3.93
N ALA A 247 20.39 -8.44 3.23
CA ALA A 247 20.22 -7.48 2.14
C ALA A 247 19.39 -8.04 0.97
N ALA A 248 19.58 -9.32 0.63
CA ALA A 248 18.81 -9.96 -0.45
C ALA A 248 17.32 -10.08 -0.08
N HIS A 249 17.00 -10.35 1.19
CA HIS A 249 15.61 -10.43 1.65
C HIS A 249 14.94 -9.06 1.66
N VAL A 250 15.63 -8.03 2.18
CA VAL A 250 15.16 -6.64 2.12
C VAL A 250 14.99 -6.19 0.68
N GLY A 251 15.89 -6.59 -0.23
CA GLY A 251 15.80 -6.30 -1.66
C GLY A 251 14.51 -6.84 -2.30
N ARG A 252 14.07 -8.06 -1.94
CA ARG A 252 12.77 -8.60 -2.40
C ARG A 252 11.57 -7.85 -1.82
N ALA A 253 11.66 -7.45 -0.54
CA ALA A 253 10.61 -6.62 0.05
C ALA A 253 10.53 -5.22 -0.61
N CYS A 254 11.68 -4.65 -0.99
CA CYS A 254 11.72 -3.41 -1.78
C CYS A 254 11.13 -3.58 -3.19
N GLU A 255 11.21 -4.79 -3.78
CA GLU A 255 10.58 -5.09 -5.08
C GLU A 255 9.06 -4.93 -5.01
N PHE A 256 8.42 -5.51 -4.00
CA PHE A 256 6.98 -5.30 -3.79
C PHE A 256 6.66 -3.83 -3.53
N ALA A 257 7.41 -3.17 -2.63
CA ALA A 257 7.22 -1.75 -2.33
C ALA A 257 7.32 -0.85 -3.57
N LEU A 258 8.29 -1.11 -4.46
CA LEU A 258 8.49 -0.42 -5.73
C LEU A 258 7.27 -0.57 -6.65
N HIS A 259 6.75 -1.81 -6.79
CA HIS A 259 5.58 -2.09 -7.62
C HIS A 259 4.26 -1.58 -7.02
N CYS A 260 4.19 -1.30 -5.71
CA CYS A 260 3.06 -0.61 -5.08
C CYS A 260 3.00 0.88 -5.43
N VAL A 261 4.11 1.52 -5.85
CA VAL A 261 4.07 2.96 -6.17
C VAL A 261 3.26 3.19 -7.45
N ARG A 262 2.14 3.91 -7.32
CA ARG A 262 1.28 4.32 -8.44
C ARG A 262 1.92 5.44 -9.27
N PRO A 263 1.39 5.75 -10.47
CA PRO A 263 1.88 6.87 -11.29
C PRO A 263 1.82 8.24 -10.60
N ASP A 264 0.91 8.45 -9.64
CA ASP A 264 0.82 9.66 -8.82
C ASP A 264 1.85 9.72 -7.68
N GLY A 265 2.66 8.67 -7.52
CA GLY A 265 3.67 8.52 -6.47
C GLY A 265 3.13 8.04 -5.12
N GLY A 266 1.81 7.86 -4.98
CA GLY A 266 1.18 7.26 -3.80
C GLY A 266 1.21 5.73 -3.85
N ILE A 267 0.79 5.09 -2.75
CA ILE A 267 0.56 3.64 -2.71
C ILE A 267 -0.95 3.33 -2.66
N PRO A 268 -1.40 2.15 -3.13
CA PRO A 268 -2.75 1.66 -2.88
C PRO A 268 -2.99 1.46 -1.38
N ALA A 269 -4.22 1.75 -0.93
CA ALA A 269 -4.58 1.63 0.48
C ALA A 269 -5.20 0.26 0.80
N LEU A 270 -4.57 -0.84 0.35
CA LEU A 270 -5.10 -2.20 0.48
C LEU A 270 -5.10 -2.68 1.93
N SER A 271 -6.24 -3.22 2.36
CA SER A 271 -6.47 -3.71 3.72
C SER A 271 -6.39 -2.57 4.76
N ASP A 272 -5.89 -2.82 5.99
CA ASP A 272 -5.67 -1.75 6.96
C ASP A 272 -4.51 -0.85 6.52
N ALA A 273 -4.79 0.05 5.59
CA ALA A 273 -3.78 0.94 5.07
C ALA A 273 -4.24 2.40 5.09
N ASP A 274 -3.28 3.29 5.31
CA ASP A 274 -3.38 4.70 5.00
C ASP A 274 -2.74 4.96 3.64
N GLY A 275 -3.29 5.89 2.88
CA GLY A 275 -2.61 6.41 1.70
C GLY A 275 -1.31 7.11 2.12
N GLY A 276 -0.29 7.06 1.27
CA GLY A 276 0.98 7.70 1.60
C GLY A 276 1.96 7.68 0.45
N ARG A 277 3.07 8.40 0.65
CA ARG A 277 4.25 8.39 -0.23
C ARG A 277 5.45 7.91 0.58
N TYR A 278 6.26 7.09 -0.05
CA TYR A 278 7.42 6.47 0.58
C TYR A 278 8.73 6.77 -0.16
N ASP A 279 8.77 7.92 -0.85
CA ASP A 279 9.89 8.34 -1.70
C ASP A 279 11.22 8.34 -0.94
N ALA A 280 11.25 8.87 0.28
CA ALA A 280 12.47 8.93 1.08
C ALA A 280 12.95 7.56 1.56
N MET A 281 12.02 6.66 1.93
CA MET A 281 12.37 5.27 2.26
C MET A 281 12.95 4.54 1.04
N LEU A 282 12.32 4.69 -0.13
CA LEU A 282 12.81 4.08 -1.37
C LEU A 282 14.15 4.67 -1.81
N ALA A 283 14.38 5.99 -1.62
CA ALA A 283 15.67 6.62 -1.88
C ALA A 283 16.77 6.06 -0.97
N LEU A 284 16.48 5.90 0.33
CA LEU A 284 17.41 5.27 1.27
C LEU A 284 17.68 3.81 0.87
N ALA A 285 16.62 3.06 0.49
CA ALA A 285 16.75 1.69 0.01
C ALA A 285 17.63 1.61 -1.25
N ALA A 286 17.45 2.54 -2.21
CA ALA A 286 18.28 2.65 -3.40
C ALA A 286 19.77 2.83 -3.05
N ASP A 287 20.05 3.68 -2.06
CA ASP A 287 21.43 3.95 -1.63
C ASP A 287 22.06 2.76 -0.90
N VAL A 288 21.32 2.08 0.00
CA VAL A 288 21.88 0.97 0.80
C VAL A 288 21.97 -0.34 0.03
N LEU A 289 21.12 -0.54 -1.00
CA LEU A 289 21.10 -1.72 -1.86
C LEU A 289 21.85 -1.53 -3.18
N ASP A 290 22.28 -0.29 -3.48
CA ASP A 290 22.89 0.11 -4.76
C ASP A 290 21.97 -0.23 -5.96
N ARG A 291 20.69 0.21 -5.89
CA ARG A 291 19.65 -0.08 -6.88
C ARG A 291 19.15 1.19 -7.57
N ASP A 292 19.46 1.32 -8.85
CA ASP A 292 19.07 2.48 -9.68
C ASP A 292 17.59 2.52 -10.04
N ASP A 293 16.91 1.41 -10.11
CA ASP A 293 15.47 1.31 -10.33
C ASP A 293 14.67 1.84 -9.13
N LEU A 294 15.08 1.53 -7.90
CA LEU A 294 14.51 2.14 -6.70
C LEU A 294 14.72 3.66 -6.70
N ARG A 295 15.89 4.12 -7.15
CA ARG A 295 16.19 5.57 -7.28
C ARG A 295 15.30 6.23 -8.31
N HIS A 296 15.03 5.54 -9.44
CA HIS A 296 14.11 6.02 -10.47
C HIS A 296 12.71 6.25 -9.90
N VAL A 297 12.14 5.26 -9.23
CA VAL A 297 10.80 5.35 -8.64
C VAL A 297 10.76 6.40 -7.51
N ALA A 298 11.73 6.40 -6.59
CA ALA A 298 11.83 7.37 -5.50
C ALA A 298 11.93 8.82 -5.97
N THR A 299 12.49 9.04 -7.15
CA THR A 299 12.64 10.40 -7.70
C THR A 299 11.56 10.77 -8.72
N GLY A 300 10.59 9.90 -8.98
CA GLY A 300 9.59 10.11 -10.03
C GLY A 300 10.24 10.25 -11.42
N GLY A 301 11.22 9.42 -11.73
CA GLY A 301 11.92 9.36 -13.02
C GLY A 301 13.02 10.40 -13.22
N ARG A 302 13.32 11.25 -12.21
CA ARG A 302 14.34 12.30 -12.36
C ARG A 302 15.79 11.80 -12.26
N ALA A 303 16.00 10.62 -11.67
CA ALA A 303 17.33 10.00 -11.54
C ALA A 303 17.17 8.47 -11.50
N GLY A 304 18.24 7.74 -11.82
CA GLY A 304 18.23 6.28 -11.89
C GLY A 304 17.78 5.77 -13.26
N THR A 305 17.55 4.46 -13.36
CA THR A 305 17.05 3.79 -14.56
C THR A 305 15.69 3.15 -14.24
N PRO A 306 14.71 3.16 -15.16
CA PRO A 306 13.42 2.54 -14.91
C PRO A 306 13.59 1.03 -14.63
N PRO A 307 12.71 0.43 -13.81
CA PRO A 307 12.64 -1.02 -13.65
C PRO A 307 12.50 -1.74 -14.99
N SER A 308 13.14 -2.91 -15.15
CA SER A 308 13.10 -3.68 -16.38
C SER A 308 11.71 -4.27 -16.67
N GLU A 309 11.01 -4.66 -15.61
CA GLU A 309 9.69 -5.28 -15.68
C GLU A 309 8.59 -4.26 -15.38
N ARG A 310 7.60 -4.20 -16.26
CA ARG A 310 6.39 -3.37 -16.08
C ARG A 310 5.33 -4.09 -15.27
N HIS A 311 5.27 -5.41 -15.41
CA HIS A 311 4.32 -6.25 -14.72
C HIS A 311 5.02 -7.03 -13.61
N ALA A 312 4.33 -7.25 -12.50
CA ALA A 312 4.88 -8.03 -11.39
C ALA A 312 3.88 -9.05 -10.85
N SER A 313 4.42 -10.12 -10.30
CA SER A 313 3.65 -11.18 -9.64
C SER A 313 4.30 -11.51 -8.31
N PHE A 314 3.51 -11.44 -7.23
CA PHE A 314 3.90 -11.78 -5.88
C PHE A 314 2.97 -12.89 -5.38
N PRO A 315 3.19 -14.14 -5.82
CA PRO A 315 2.23 -15.23 -5.63
C PRO A 315 2.07 -15.67 -4.18
N ASP A 316 3.11 -15.55 -3.35
CA ASP A 316 3.03 -15.90 -1.93
C ASP A 316 2.24 -14.83 -1.15
N GLY A 317 2.37 -13.56 -1.52
CA GLY A 317 1.59 -12.46 -0.99
C GLY A 317 0.21 -12.34 -1.61
N GLY A 318 0.06 -12.80 -2.86
CA GLY A 318 -1.17 -12.76 -3.63
C GLY A 318 -1.44 -11.46 -4.36
N TYR A 319 -0.42 -10.65 -4.61
CA TYR A 319 -0.56 -9.38 -5.33
C TYR A 319 0.03 -9.46 -6.74
N PHE A 320 -0.73 -8.91 -7.71
CA PHE A 320 -0.35 -8.93 -9.12
C PHE A 320 -0.52 -7.54 -9.72
N VAL A 321 0.52 -7.04 -10.39
CA VAL A 321 0.56 -5.68 -10.93
C VAL A 321 0.61 -5.70 -12.45
N GLN A 322 -0.19 -4.84 -13.07
CA GLN A 322 -0.13 -4.50 -14.49
C GLN A 322 0.19 -3.01 -14.65
N ARG A 323 1.12 -2.67 -15.53
CA ARG A 323 1.59 -1.30 -15.72
C ARG A 323 1.96 -1.04 -17.18
N SER A 324 1.71 0.15 -17.69
CA SER A 324 2.08 0.53 -19.06
C SER A 324 3.49 1.11 -19.19
N GLY A 325 4.09 1.57 -18.11
CA GLY A 325 5.42 2.19 -18.11
C GLY A 325 5.89 2.61 -16.72
N TRP A 326 7.01 3.31 -16.66
CA TRP A 326 7.65 3.81 -15.44
C TRP A 326 8.03 5.30 -15.55
N GLY A 327 7.21 6.11 -16.24
CA GLY A 327 7.49 7.53 -16.44
C GLY A 327 8.58 7.82 -17.46
N GLU A 328 8.85 6.88 -18.38
CA GLU A 328 9.81 7.07 -19.47
C GLU A 328 9.27 8.04 -20.52
N ALA A 329 10.15 8.55 -21.38
CA ALA A 329 9.75 9.49 -22.43
C ALA A 329 8.67 8.96 -23.37
N ALA A 330 8.61 7.62 -23.57
CA ALA A 330 7.58 6.96 -24.39
C ALA A 330 6.23 6.84 -23.65
N THR A 331 6.24 6.79 -22.32
CA THR A 331 5.04 6.72 -21.47
C THR A 331 5.28 7.59 -20.24
N PRO A 332 5.08 8.92 -20.32
CA PRO A 332 5.20 9.81 -19.17
C PRO A 332 4.31 9.37 -18.02
N ALA A 333 4.71 9.63 -16.78
CA ALA A 333 3.93 9.25 -15.60
C ALA A 333 2.48 9.74 -15.62
N ALA A 334 2.24 10.90 -16.26
CA ALA A 334 0.88 11.42 -16.47
C ALA A 334 0.02 10.55 -17.42
N ASP A 335 0.66 9.76 -18.27
CA ASP A 335 -0.02 8.88 -19.26
C ASP A 335 -0.01 7.41 -18.83
N GLU A 336 0.69 7.09 -17.73
CA GLU A 336 0.76 5.73 -17.23
C GLU A 336 -0.58 5.17 -16.80
N ARG A 337 -0.69 3.87 -16.96
CA ARG A 337 -1.79 3.02 -16.49
C ARG A 337 -1.26 2.00 -15.52
N TYR A 338 -1.96 1.83 -14.43
CA TYR A 338 -1.58 0.98 -13.30
C TYR A 338 -2.79 0.23 -12.77
N LEU A 339 -2.64 -1.05 -12.54
CA LEU A 339 -3.59 -1.88 -11.82
C LEU A 339 -2.83 -2.77 -10.82
N ILE A 340 -3.35 -2.88 -9.60
CA ILE A 340 -2.99 -3.94 -8.67
C ILE A 340 -4.22 -4.81 -8.38
N PHE A 341 -4.03 -6.12 -8.40
CA PHE A 341 -5.01 -7.15 -8.17
C PHE A 341 -4.68 -7.93 -6.91
N ASP A 342 -5.62 -8.00 -5.97
CA ASP A 342 -5.50 -8.84 -4.78
C ASP A 342 -6.16 -10.19 -5.00
N CYS A 343 -5.35 -11.24 -5.04
CA CYS A 343 -5.76 -12.64 -5.13
C CYS A 343 -4.97 -13.47 -4.10
N GLY A 344 -4.86 -12.94 -2.88
CA GLY A 344 -3.99 -13.44 -1.82
C GLY A 344 -4.70 -13.95 -0.59
N PRO A 345 -3.94 -14.39 0.40
CA PRO A 345 -4.49 -14.78 1.69
C PRO A 345 -4.92 -13.54 2.49
N LEU A 346 -5.87 -13.72 3.41
CA LEU A 346 -6.32 -12.68 4.36
C LEU A 346 -5.17 -12.04 5.19
N GLY A 347 -4.01 -12.68 5.21
CA GLY A 347 -2.88 -12.24 6.01
C GLY A 347 -2.97 -12.62 7.48
N ASP A 348 -1.84 -12.42 8.16
CA ASP A 348 -1.70 -12.64 9.59
C ASP A 348 -2.12 -11.38 10.37
N GLY A 349 -2.41 -11.54 11.65
CA GLY A 349 -2.73 -10.39 12.49
C GLY A 349 -4.23 -10.11 12.55
N GLY A 350 -4.73 -9.15 11.91
CA GLY A 350 -6.12 -8.73 11.92
C GLY A 350 -6.35 -7.61 10.92
N HIS A 351 -5.30 -7.31 10.16
CA HIS A 351 -5.26 -6.17 9.26
C HIS A 351 -5.87 -6.44 7.89
N GLY A 352 -5.89 -7.69 7.41
CA GLY A 352 -6.49 -8.04 6.14
C GLY A 352 -8.00 -7.78 6.12
N HIS A 353 -8.51 -7.31 4.99
CA HIS A 353 -9.92 -7.08 4.73
C HIS A 353 -10.58 -8.28 4.02
N TYR A 354 -11.90 -8.23 3.81
CA TYR A 354 -12.65 -9.30 3.15
C TYR A 354 -12.87 -8.94 1.67
N ASP A 355 -11.76 -8.82 0.94
CA ASP A 355 -11.61 -8.11 -0.32
C ASP A 355 -10.99 -8.95 -1.44
N LEU A 356 -11.06 -10.29 -1.32
CA LEU A 356 -10.50 -11.19 -2.33
C LEU A 356 -10.98 -10.86 -3.73
N LEU A 357 -10.06 -10.88 -4.67
CA LEU A 357 -10.21 -10.51 -6.07
C LEU A 357 -10.52 -9.02 -6.29
N SER A 358 -10.25 -8.14 -5.33
CA SER A 358 -10.39 -6.70 -5.53
C SER A 358 -9.29 -6.14 -6.43
N VAL A 359 -9.55 -4.97 -6.99
CA VAL A 359 -8.60 -4.21 -7.82
C VAL A 359 -8.54 -2.76 -7.40
N GLU A 360 -7.35 -2.17 -7.50
CA GLU A 360 -7.15 -0.73 -7.52
C GLU A 360 -6.56 -0.34 -8.88
N ILE A 361 -7.07 0.75 -9.49
CA ILE A 361 -6.66 1.21 -10.83
C ILE A 361 -6.34 2.69 -10.78
N ALA A 362 -5.20 3.06 -11.35
CA ALA A 362 -4.78 4.44 -11.52
C ALA A 362 -4.39 4.71 -12.99
N ALA A 363 -4.71 5.88 -13.49
CA ALA A 363 -4.27 6.35 -14.79
C ALA A 363 -4.33 7.88 -14.87
N ALA A 364 -3.64 8.47 -15.82
CA ALA A 364 -3.59 9.92 -16.00
C ALA A 364 -3.19 10.67 -14.72
N GLY A 365 -2.22 10.12 -13.97
CA GLY A 365 -1.66 10.70 -12.75
C GLY A 365 -2.61 10.71 -11.55
N ARG A 366 -3.68 9.92 -11.54
CA ARG A 366 -4.65 9.86 -10.44
C ARG A 366 -5.23 8.46 -10.22
N PRO A 367 -5.64 8.10 -8.98
CA PRO A 367 -6.41 6.90 -8.72
C PRO A 367 -7.83 7.03 -9.29
N LEU A 368 -8.33 5.99 -9.95
CA LEU A 368 -9.65 5.94 -10.61
C LEU A 368 -10.60 4.98 -9.90
N ILE A 369 -10.14 3.74 -9.68
CA ILE A 369 -10.79 2.74 -8.84
C ILE A 369 -9.88 2.54 -7.64
N VAL A 370 -10.42 2.68 -6.44
CA VAL A 370 -9.63 2.76 -5.20
C VAL A 370 -10.09 1.76 -4.17
N ASP A 371 -9.20 1.39 -3.27
CA ASP A 371 -9.56 0.75 -2.02
C ASP A 371 -9.97 1.81 -0.98
N PRO A 372 -10.94 1.54 -0.11
CA PRO A 372 -11.43 2.51 0.86
C PRO A 372 -10.47 2.76 2.03
N GLY A 373 -9.44 1.92 2.23
CA GLY A 373 -8.55 1.98 3.38
C GLY A 373 -9.21 1.55 4.69
N ARG A 374 -8.66 1.97 5.86
CA ARG A 374 -9.06 1.44 7.18
C ARG A 374 -9.97 2.34 8.01
N PHE A 375 -9.92 3.62 7.89
CA PHE A 375 -10.59 4.67 8.65
C PHE A 375 -10.41 4.59 10.18
N THR A 376 -10.81 3.46 10.85
CA THR A 376 -10.79 3.35 12.32
C THR A 376 -10.69 1.89 12.78
N TYR A 377 -10.16 1.68 13.97
CA TYR A 377 -10.23 0.41 14.70
C TYR A 377 -11.37 0.39 15.74
N ALA A 378 -11.96 1.54 16.03
CA ALA A 378 -13.07 1.63 16.96
C ALA A 378 -14.34 0.97 16.40
N GLU A 379 -14.99 0.15 17.23
CA GLU A 379 -16.27 -0.49 16.94
C GLU A 379 -17.39 0.26 17.67
N GLY A 380 -17.98 1.26 16.98
CA GLY A 380 -19.09 2.06 17.46
C GLY A 380 -20.40 1.77 16.71
N GLU A 381 -21.42 2.60 16.94
CA GLU A 381 -22.66 2.59 16.15
C GLU A 381 -22.80 3.91 15.38
N PRO A 382 -22.81 3.89 14.04
CA PRO A 382 -22.67 2.71 13.17
C PRO A 382 -21.24 2.12 13.20
N ASN A 383 -21.12 0.79 13.05
CA ASN A 383 -19.82 0.12 13.06
C ASN A 383 -19.07 0.37 11.76
N LEU A 384 -18.29 1.47 11.72
CA LEU A 384 -17.51 1.86 10.54
C LEU A 384 -16.29 0.94 10.33
N ARG A 385 -15.70 0.39 11.41
CA ARG A 385 -14.66 -0.62 11.28
C ARG A 385 -15.14 -1.82 10.45
N ARG A 386 -16.34 -2.33 10.75
CA ARG A 386 -16.95 -3.42 9.99
C ARG A 386 -17.22 -3.02 8.54
N TRP A 387 -17.68 -1.78 8.30
CA TRP A 387 -17.95 -1.31 6.94
C TRP A 387 -16.68 -1.31 6.09
N PHE A 388 -15.60 -0.66 6.57
CA PHE A 388 -14.34 -0.53 5.83
C PHE A 388 -13.64 -1.88 5.61
N LYS A 389 -13.82 -2.84 6.51
CA LYS A 389 -13.25 -4.19 6.39
C LYS A 389 -14.10 -5.15 5.56
N GLY A 390 -15.38 -4.84 5.37
CA GLY A 390 -16.37 -5.73 4.76
C GLY A 390 -16.29 -5.74 3.24
N THR A 391 -16.69 -6.86 2.63
CA THR A 391 -16.61 -7.09 1.18
C THR A 391 -17.29 -6.01 0.35
N ALA A 392 -18.42 -5.48 0.81
CA ALA A 392 -19.16 -4.44 0.10
C ALA A 392 -18.41 -3.09 0.01
N ALA A 393 -17.33 -2.91 0.75
CA ALA A 393 -16.49 -1.71 0.69
C ALA A 393 -15.36 -1.81 -0.35
N HIS A 394 -15.21 -2.94 -1.04
CA HIS A 394 -14.09 -3.19 -1.95
C HIS A 394 -14.55 -3.42 -3.40
N SER A 395 -13.62 -3.31 -4.35
CA SER A 395 -13.89 -3.44 -5.79
C SER A 395 -13.90 -4.91 -6.23
N THR A 396 -14.84 -5.68 -5.66
CA THR A 396 -15.07 -7.13 -5.90
C THR A 396 -16.56 -7.46 -5.94
N VAL A 397 -16.94 -8.75 -5.98
CA VAL A 397 -18.34 -9.17 -5.96
C VAL A 397 -18.77 -9.51 -4.54
N CYS A 398 -19.88 -8.90 -4.11
CA CYS A 398 -20.59 -9.23 -2.88
C CYS A 398 -21.75 -10.21 -3.19
N VAL A 399 -21.88 -11.28 -2.42
CA VAL A 399 -22.93 -12.31 -2.61
C VAL A 399 -23.93 -12.21 -1.46
N ASP A 400 -25.21 -12.00 -1.77
CA ASP A 400 -26.33 -11.86 -0.80
C ASP A 400 -26.08 -10.77 0.26
N GLY A 401 -25.29 -9.73 -0.06
CA GLY A 401 -24.89 -8.70 0.90
C GLY A 401 -24.03 -9.20 2.05
N ARG A 402 -23.36 -10.36 1.89
CA ARG A 402 -22.51 -10.98 2.91
C ARG A 402 -21.05 -10.71 2.67
N ASP A 403 -20.30 -10.62 3.77
CA ASP A 403 -18.84 -10.63 3.72
C ASP A 403 -18.31 -12.00 3.28
N GLN A 404 -17.25 -12.03 2.47
CA GLN A 404 -16.55 -13.25 2.03
C GLN A 404 -16.05 -14.08 3.23
N THR A 405 -15.60 -13.41 4.28
CA THR A 405 -15.28 -14.02 5.58
C THR A 405 -16.21 -13.43 6.63
N PRO A 406 -16.92 -14.24 7.45
CA PRO A 406 -17.80 -13.72 8.49
C PRO A 406 -17.06 -12.76 9.43
N TYR A 407 -17.58 -11.53 9.56
CA TYR A 407 -16.94 -10.48 10.36
C TYR A 407 -16.75 -10.92 11.82
N ARG A 408 -15.56 -10.65 12.33
CA ARG A 408 -15.19 -10.78 13.75
C ARG A 408 -14.29 -9.62 14.13
N ARG A 409 -14.43 -9.15 15.37
CA ARG A 409 -13.49 -8.20 15.95
C ARG A 409 -12.09 -8.82 15.98
N GLY A 410 -11.09 -8.06 15.52
CA GLY A 410 -9.72 -8.53 15.38
C GLY A 410 -9.56 -9.61 14.31
N ARG A 411 -8.72 -10.63 14.58
CA ARG A 411 -8.47 -11.73 13.65
C ARG A 411 -9.65 -12.70 13.59
N PRO A 412 -10.14 -13.10 12.40
CA PRO A 412 -11.16 -14.14 12.27
C PRO A 412 -10.71 -15.46 12.94
N LYS A 413 -11.65 -16.09 13.64
CA LYS A 413 -11.46 -17.42 14.22
C LYS A 413 -12.31 -18.41 13.43
N GLY A 414 -11.70 -19.46 12.86
CA GLY A 414 -12.37 -20.46 12.04
C GLY A 414 -12.03 -20.34 10.56
N ALA A 415 -12.91 -20.86 9.70
CA ALA A 415 -12.71 -20.81 8.25
C ALA A 415 -12.80 -19.37 7.73
N VAL A 416 -11.88 -19.01 6.86
CA VAL A 416 -11.82 -17.75 6.14
C VAL A 416 -11.99 -18.00 4.64
N ALA A 417 -12.34 -16.97 3.88
CA ALA A 417 -12.34 -17.05 2.43
C ALA A 417 -10.93 -17.30 1.89
N GLU A 418 -10.85 -18.02 0.79
CA GLU A 418 -9.59 -18.40 0.16
C GLU A 418 -9.59 -17.96 -1.30
N ALA A 419 -8.48 -17.41 -1.74
CA ALA A 419 -8.22 -17.12 -3.14
C ALA A 419 -7.15 -18.06 -3.72
N ARG A 420 -7.30 -18.36 -5.00
CA ARG A 420 -6.34 -19.13 -5.78
C ARG A 420 -6.02 -18.38 -7.06
N PHE A 421 -4.77 -18.00 -7.23
CA PHE A 421 -4.30 -17.43 -8.48
C PHE A 421 -4.30 -18.50 -9.58
N GLY A 422 -4.99 -18.23 -10.67
CA GLY A 422 -5.15 -19.14 -11.81
C GLY A 422 -4.01 -19.03 -12.83
N GLY A 423 -3.23 -17.94 -12.79
CA GLY A 423 -2.09 -17.73 -13.65
C GLY A 423 -2.08 -16.36 -14.35
N ARG A 424 -0.94 -16.06 -14.96
CA ARG A 424 -0.70 -14.91 -15.82
C ARG A 424 -0.40 -15.40 -17.22
N LEU A 425 -0.99 -14.75 -18.21
CA LEU A 425 -0.70 -14.96 -19.64
C LEU A 425 -0.29 -13.63 -20.25
N THR A 426 0.87 -13.57 -20.88
CA THR A 426 1.43 -12.33 -21.42
C THR A 426 1.81 -12.51 -22.89
N ALA A 427 1.45 -11.54 -23.72
CA ALA A 427 1.90 -11.41 -25.10
C ALA A 427 2.00 -9.91 -25.46
N PRO A 428 2.67 -9.54 -26.54
CA PRO A 428 2.71 -8.15 -26.97
C PRO A 428 1.33 -7.51 -27.08
N GLY A 429 1.06 -6.49 -26.24
CA GLY A 429 -0.21 -5.78 -26.18
C GLY A 429 -1.35 -6.51 -25.45
N LEU A 430 -1.07 -7.63 -24.78
CA LEU A 430 -2.04 -8.34 -23.97
C LEU A 430 -1.37 -8.93 -22.74
N ASP A 431 -1.86 -8.56 -21.55
CA ASP A 431 -1.51 -9.20 -20.27
C ASP A 431 -2.78 -9.60 -19.53
N VAL A 432 -2.92 -10.88 -19.20
CA VAL A 432 -4.13 -11.45 -18.59
C VAL A 432 -3.80 -12.08 -17.25
N LEU A 433 -4.55 -11.67 -16.21
CA LEU A 433 -4.53 -12.26 -14.88
C LEU A 433 -5.82 -13.04 -14.65
N ALA A 434 -5.75 -14.16 -13.96
CA ALA A 434 -6.91 -14.93 -13.55
C ALA A 434 -6.81 -15.33 -12.09
N GLY A 435 -7.92 -15.23 -11.35
CA GLY A 435 -8.03 -15.65 -9.95
C GLY A 435 -9.42 -16.20 -9.65
N GLU A 436 -9.49 -17.03 -8.61
CA GLU A 436 -10.73 -17.65 -8.13
C GLU A 436 -10.80 -17.51 -6.61
N ALA A 437 -11.98 -17.20 -6.08
CA ALA A 437 -12.23 -17.10 -4.65
C ALA A 437 -13.42 -17.97 -4.24
N SER A 438 -13.29 -18.57 -3.05
CA SER A 438 -14.34 -19.32 -2.36
C SER A 438 -14.53 -18.77 -0.95
N SER A 439 -15.75 -18.93 -0.40
CA SER A 439 -16.16 -18.35 0.87
C SER A 439 -16.78 -19.38 1.79
N PRO A 440 -16.52 -19.35 3.10
CA PRO A 440 -17.26 -20.13 4.07
C PRO A 440 -18.66 -19.57 4.37
N ALA A 441 -19.00 -18.37 3.88
CA ALA A 441 -20.28 -17.71 4.12
C ALA A 441 -21.37 -18.11 3.10
N TYR A 442 -20.96 -18.59 1.92
CA TYR A 442 -21.85 -19.00 0.81
C TYR A 442 -21.14 -20.01 -0.09
N GLU A 443 -21.91 -20.74 -0.93
CA GLU A 443 -21.34 -21.78 -1.79
C GLU A 443 -20.91 -21.29 -3.19
N ALA A 444 -21.23 -20.04 -3.55
CA ALA A 444 -20.85 -19.48 -4.83
C ALA A 444 -19.33 -19.34 -4.95
N VAL A 445 -18.80 -19.75 -6.10
CA VAL A 445 -17.39 -19.54 -6.46
C VAL A 445 -17.31 -18.35 -7.41
N HIS A 446 -16.45 -17.40 -7.10
CA HIS A 446 -16.16 -16.22 -7.90
C HIS A 446 -14.83 -16.40 -8.63
N ALA A 447 -14.84 -16.30 -9.96
CA ALA A 447 -13.66 -16.29 -10.79
C ALA A 447 -13.57 -14.95 -11.54
N ARG A 448 -12.46 -14.22 -11.37
CA ARG A 448 -12.16 -12.95 -12.06
C ARG A 448 -11.02 -13.16 -13.04
N THR A 449 -11.23 -12.69 -14.28
CA THR A 449 -10.19 -12.56 -15.30
C THR A 449 -10.02 -11.08 -15.64
N ILE A 450 -8.79 -10.59 -15.65
CA ILE A 450 -8.44 -9.21 -15.93
C ILE A 450 -7.55 -9.20 -17.18
N ALA A 451 -8.01 -8.60 -18.26
CA ALA A 451 -7.20 -8.42 -19.46
C ALA A 451 -6.78 -6.94 -19.61
N PHE A 452 -5.49 -6.67 -19.60
CA PHE A 452 -4.91 -5.37 -19.94
C PHE A 452 -4.54 -5.36 -21.41
N VAL A 453 -5.20 -4.49 -22.18
CA VAL A 453 -5.17 -4.55 -23.65
C VAL A 453 -4.47 -3.31 -24.21
N ALA A 454 -3.47 -3.54 -25.05
CA ALA A 454 -2.72 -2.52 -25.80
C ALA A 454 -2.14 -1.40 -24.95
N ASP A 455 -1.82 -1.68 -23.68
CA ASP A 455 -1.40 -0.70 -22.66
C ASP A 455 -2.39 0.47 -22.52
N ALA A 456 -3.69 0.26 -22.82
CA ALA A 456 -4.67 1.33 -22.96
C ALA A 456 -5.86 1.24 -22.00
N TYR A 457 -6.41 0.04 -21.77
CA TYR A 457 -7.62 -0.17 -20.98
C TYR A 457 -7.66 -1.59 -20.43
N TRP A 458 -8.59 -1.84 -19.49
CA TRP A 458 -8.79 -3.17 -18.90
C TRP A 458 -10.19 -3.71 -19.18
N ILE A 459 -10.28 -5.03 -19.25
CA ILE A 459 -11.51 -5.78 -19.23
C ILE A 459 -11.52 -6.58 -17.91
N LEU A 460 -12.52 -6.33 -17.07
CA LEU A 460 -12.82 -7.16 -15.91
C LEU A 460 -13.95 -8.12 -16.31
N HIS A 461 -13.67 -9.42 -16.27
CA HIS A 461 -14.66 -10.46 -16.54
C HIS A 461 -14.82 -11.35 -15.32
N ASP A 462 -15.96 -11.21 -14.64
CA ASP A 462 -16.31 -11.91 -13.42
C ASP A 462 -17.32 -13.01 -13.72
N ARG A 463 -17.04 -14.21 -13.28
CA ARG A 463 -17.94 -15.36 -13.39
C ARG A 463 -18.25 -15.90 -12.01
N LEU A 464 -19.54 -16.04 -11.72
CA LEU A 464 -20.03 -16.64 -10.49
C LEU A 464 -20.81 -17.89 -10.81
N ARG A 465 -20.53 -18.97 -10.10
CA ARG A 465 -21.16 -20.29 -10.28
C ARG A 465 -21.55 -20.84 -8.93
N SER A 466 -22.81 -21.29 -8.81
CA SER A 466 -23.36 -21.85 -7.57
C SER A 466 -24.40 -22.92 -7.85
N GLY A 467 -24.62 -23.82 -6.91
CA GLY A 467 -25.75 -24.76 -6.90
C GLY A 467 -27.08 -24.13 -6.46
N ALA A 468 -27.03 -22.96 -5.78
CA ALA A 468 -28.18 -22.21 -5.30
C ALA A 468 -28.33 -20.87 -6.03
N ARG A 469 -29.46 -20.21 -5.83
CA ARG A 469 -29.71 -18.85 -6.36
C ARG A 469 -29.26 -17.84 -5.34
N HIS A 470 -28.54 -16.81 -5.83
CA HIS A 470 -27.99 -15.71 -5.06
C HIS A 470 -28.26 -14.37 -5.74
N ASP A 471 -28.13 -13.30 -4.98
CA ASP A 471 -27.99 -11.95 -5.49
C ASP A 471 -26.49 -11.60 -5.55
N TYR A 472 -26.01 -11.27 -6.74
CA TYR A 472 -24.62 -10.92 -6.99
C TYR A 472 -24.51 -9.42 -7.27
N ASP A 473 -23.68 -8.71 -6.52
CA ASP A 473 -23.44 -7.28 -6.65
C ASP A 473 -21.93 -7.03 -6.89
N LEU A 474 -21.56 -6.80 -8.15
CA LEU A 474 -20.23 -6.33 -8.52
C LEU A 474 -20.11 -4.86 -8.13
N ARG A 475 -19.18 -4.56 -7.25
CA ARG A 475 -18.92 -3.22 -6.75
C ARG A 475 -17.59 -2.69 -7.28
N LEU A 476 -17.57 -1.40 -7.69
CA LEU A 476 -16.37 -0.70 -8.09
C LEU A 476 -16.36 0.66 -7.37
N HIS A 477 -15.39 0.85 -6.49
CA HIS A 477 -15.25 2.05 -5.67
C HIS A 477 -14.42 3.09 -6.41
N LEU A 478 -15.00 4.27 -6.66
CA LEU A 478 -14.31 5.34 -7.38
C LEU A 478 -13.59 6.28 -6.42
N GLY A 479 -12.60 7.00 -6.93
CA GLY A 479 -11.89 8.03 -6.18
C GLY A 479 -12.84 9.16 -5.70
N PRO A 480 -12.50 9.86 -4.59
CA PRO A 480 -13.34 10.95 -4.04
C PRO A 480 -13.62 12.08 -5.03
N GLU A 481 -12.74 12.28 -6.02
CA GLU A 481 -12.89 13.28 -7.07
C GLU A 481 -14.11 13.01 -7.98
N ALA A 482 -14.60 11.77 -7.99
CA ALA A 482 -15.81 11.39 -8.73
C ALA A 482 -17.12 11.71 -7.97
N TRP A 483 -17.04 12.14 -6.68
CA TRP A 483 -18.22 12.47 -5.88
C TRP A 483 -19.00 13.66 -6.47
N GLY A 484 -20.26 13.42 -6.84
CA GLY A 484 -21.12 14.40 -7.49
C GLY A 484 -20.88 14.58 -8.99
N GLU A 485 -19.81 14.00 -9.54
CA GLU A 485 -19.45 14.08 -10.97
C GLU A 485 -19.75 12.78 -11.72
N ALA A 486 -19.85 11.66 -11.02
CA ALA A 486 -20.17 10.37 -11.64
C ALA A 486 -21.63 10.33 -12.12
N GLY A 487 -21.84 9.89 -13.36
CA GLY A 487 -23.16 9.82 -13.99
C GLY A 487 -23.37 8.57 -14.83
N LEU A 488 -24.64 8.13 -14.90
CA LEU A 488 -25.08 7.00 -15.72
C LEU A 488 -25.53 7.48 -17.11
N HIS A 489 -25.00 6.83 -18.15
CA HIS A 489 -25.39 7.04 -19.54
C HIS A 489 -25.84 5.72 -20.16
N ARG A 490 -27.03 5.68 -20.75
CA ARG A 490 -27.56 4.49 -21.41
C ARG A 490 -27.73 4.72 -22.92
N VAL A 491 -27.18 3.80 -23.70
CA VAL A 491 -27.33 3.79 -25.17
C VAL A 491 -27.76 2.38 -25.58
N GLY A 492 -29.01 2.23 -25.98
CA GLY A 492 -29.59 0.89 -26.17
C GLY A 492 -29.57 0.10 -24.88
N GLU A 493 -29.03 -1.10 -24.91
CA GLU A 493 -28.87 -1.97 -23.74
C GLU A 493 -27.54 -1.74 -22.98
N GLN A 494 -26.63 -0.96 -23.54
CA GLN A 494 -25.34 -0.66 -22.92
C GLN A 494 -25.48 0.43 -21.87
N THR A 495 -24.99 0.17 -20.66
CA THR A 495 -24.87 1.17 -19.59
C THR A 495 -23.39 1.56 -19.42
N THR A 496 -23.15 2.85 -19.39
CA THR A 496 -21.82 3.43 -19.13
C THR A 496 -21.88 4.32 -17.91
N VAL A 497 -21.01 4.12 -16.94
CA VAL A 497 -20.75 5.10 -15.87
C VAL A 497 -19.60 5.99 -16.33
N ARG A 498 -19.81 7.31 -16.30
CA ARG A 498 -18.76 8.28 -16.56
C ARG A 498 -18.40 9.00 -15.26
N ALA A 499 -17.12 9.13 -15.04
CA ALA A 499 -16.52 9.90 -13.96
C ALA A 499 -15.30 10.67 -14.51
N PRO A 500 -14.76 11.64 -13.79
CA PRO A 500 -13.57 12.39 -14.23
C PRO A 500 -12.42 11.45 -14.60
N GLY A 501 -12.01 11.44 -15.88
CA GLY A 501 -10.94 10.60 -16.43
C GLY A 501 -11.27 9.11 -16.58
N LEU A 502 -12.53 8.69 -16.41
CA LEU A 502 -12.93 7.28 -16.42
C LEU A 502 -14.26 7.04 -17.15
N ALA A 503 -14.32 6.00 -17.94
CA ALA A 503 -15.56 5.37 -18.37
C ALA A 503 -15.56 3.88 -17.96
N LEU A 504 -16.64 3.44 -17.29
CA LEU A 504 -16.94 2.04 -17.04
C LEU A 504 -18.09 1.63 -17.96
N VAL A 505 -17.80 0.74 -18.90
CA VAL A 505 -18.81 0.27 -19.86
C VAL A 505 -19.20 -1.15 -19.47
N HIS A 506 -20.46 -1.34 -19.10
CA HIS A 506 -20.97 -2.65 -18.67
C HIS A 506 -21.68 -3.37 -19.82
N ALA A 507 -21.38 -4.65 -19.96
CA ALA A 507 -22.17 -5.53 -20.84
C ALA A 507 -23.63 -5.58 -20.36
N PRO A 508 -24.62 -5.79 -21.26
CA PRO A 508 -26.02 -5.93 -20.89
C PRO A 508 -26.26 -7.07 -19.87
N GLY A 509 -27.24 -6.89 -19.00
CA GLY A 509 -27.68 -7.88 -18.03
C GLY A 509 -27.83 -7.32 -16.61
N PRO A 510 -26.76 -6.79 -16.00
CA PRO A 510 -26.84 -6.23 -14.65
C PRO A 510 -27.66 -4.93 -14.58
N GLU A 511 -28.34 -4.71 -13.47
CA GLU A 511 -28.87 -3.42 -13.10
C GLU A 511 -27.74 -2.56 -12.50
N ILE A 512 -27.49 -1.38 -13.07
CA ILE A 512 -26.39 -0.51 -12.68
C ILE A 512 -26.91 0.70 -11.89
N ALA A 513 -26.32 0.95 -10.73
CA ALA A 513 -26.57 2.11 -9.88
C ALA A 513 -25.26 2.77 -9.44
N ILE A 514 -25.36 4.03 -9.00
CA ILE A 514 -24.28 4.72 -8.29
C ILE A 514 -24.76 4.96 -6.87
N GLU A 515 -24.02 4.45 -5.91
CA GLU A 515 -24.34 4.49 -4.50
C GLU A 515 -23.32 5.36 -3.72
N PRO A 516 -23.70 5.89 -2.54
CA PRO A 516 -22.76 6.57 -1.67
C PRO A 516 -21.82 5.56 -0.99
N GLY A 517 -20.55 5.92 -0.88
CA GLY A 517 -19.54 5.20 -0.14
C GLY A 517 -18.51 6.15 0.47
N TRP A 518 -17.41 5.61 0.91
CA TRP A 518 -16.36 6.34 1.62
C TRP A 518 -14.97 5.88 1.17
N VAL A 519 -14.00 6.80 1.27
CA VAL A 519 -12.57 6.52 1.20
C VAL A 519 -11.91 7.19 2.41
N ALA A 520 -11.02 6.47 3.08
CA ALA A 520 -10.22 6.97 4.19
C ALA A 520 -8.77 7.16 3.74
N PRO A 521 -8.33 8.38 3.44
CA PRO A 521 -6.95 8.64 3.04
C PRO A 521 -5.96 8.40 4.18
N GLN A 522 -6.42 8.51 5.42
CA GLN A 522 -5.66 8.22 6.63
C GLN A 522 -6.61 7.91 7.80
N TYR A 523 -6.06 7.35 8.87
CA TYR A 523 -6.82 7.04 10.07
C TYR A 523 -7.58 8.28 10.60
N GLY A 524 -8.84 8.08 11.00
CA GLY A 524 -9.73 9.12 11.53
C GLY A 524 -10.28 10.10 10.49
N VAL A 525 -9.83 10.03 9.23
CA VAL A 525 -10.28 10.92 8.15
C VAL A 525 -10.97 10.13 7.06
N ARG A 526 -12.20 10.49 6.70
CA ARG A 526 -12.93 9.89 5.58
C ARG A 526 -13.51 10.94 4.66
N ARG A 527 -13.62 10.59 3.38
CA ARG A 527 -14.22 11.42 2.33
C ARG A 527 -15.34 10.64 1.65
N ALA A 528 -16.41 11.32 1.26
CA ALA A 528 -17.45 10.72 0.44
C ALA A 528 -16.87 10.34 -0.94
N ALA A 529 -17.24 9.17 -1.43
CA ALA A 529 -16.82 8.66 -2.73
C ALA A 529 -17.94 7.80 -3.33
N PRO A 530 -18.15 7.81 -4.66
CA PRO A 530 -19.21 7.00 -5.25
C PRO A 530 -18.79 5.54 -5.42
N VAL A 531 -19.77 4.65 -5.33
CA VAL A 531 -19.63 3.22 -5.60
C VAL A 531 -20.54 2.87 -6.77
N VAL A 532 -19.98 2.27 -7.81
CA VAL A 532 -20.76 1.68 -8.89
C VAL A 532 -21.15 0.28 -8.46
N SER A 533 -22.46 0.02 -8.39
CA SER A 533 -23.07 -1.28 -8.09
C SER A 533 -23.68 -1.84 -9.36
N ALA A 534 -23.34 -3.09 -9.70
CA ALA A 534 -23.90 -3.83 -10.83
C ALA A 534 -24.52 -5.13 -10.31
N VAL A 535 -25.86 -5.23 -10.33
CA VAL A 535 -26.59 -6.31 -9.67
C VAL A 535 -27.20 -7.28 -10.68
N ILE A 536 -27.00 -8.59 -10.44
CA ILE A 536 -27.75 -9.69 -11.03
C ILE A 536 -28.44 -10.45 -9.89
N ALA A 537 -29.76 -10.31 -9.78
CA ALA A 537 -30.51 -10.87 -8.66
C ALA A 537 -31.06 -12.26 -8.95
N GLY A 538 -31.10 -13.12 -7.93
CA GLY A 538 -31.77 -14.41 -7.92
C GLY A 538 -31.27 -15.39 -8.99
N ALA A 539 -29.99 -15.42 -9.28
CA ALA A 539 -29.37 -16.30 -10.28
C ALA A 539 -28.44 -17.35 -9.64
N SER A 540 -28.36 -18.55 -10.23
CA SER A 540 -27.36 -19.56 -9.85
C SER A 540 -26.00 -19.22 -10.47
N ASP A 541 -26.03 -18.76 -11.72
CA ASP A 541 -24.87 -18.34 -12.47
C ASP A 541 -25.00 -16.87 -12.87
N ALA A 542 -23.91 -16.11 -12.78
CA ALA A 542 -23.84 -14.72 -13.22
C ALA A 542 -22.49 -14.44 -13.88
N ASP A 543 -22.54 -13.67 -14.96
CA ASP A 543 -21.36 -13.19 -15.64
C ASP A 543 -21.44 -11.66 -15.75
N PHE A 544 -20.39 -10.98 -15.28
CA PHE A 544 -20.23 -9.53 -15.47
C PHE A 544 -19.03 -9.30 -16.40
N THR A 545 -19.19 -8.42 -17.36
CA THR A 545 -18.07 -7.92 -18.15
C THR A 545 -18.07 -6.41 -18.13
N THR A 546 -17.04 -5.84 -17.57
CA THR A 546 -16.86 -4.40 -17.44
C THR A 546 -15.59 -3.97 -18.16
N LEU A 547 -15.73 -3.06 -19.10
CA LEU A 547 -14.61 -2.40 -19.74
C LEU A 547 -14.26 -1.15 -18.92
N VAL A 548 -13.01 -1.06 -18.44
CA VAL A 548 -12.47 0.06 -17.67
C VAL A 548 -11.57 0.87 -18.58
N VAL A 549 -12.02 2.05 -18.99
CA VAL A 549 -11.31 2.92 -19.93
C VAL A 549 -10.89 4.20 -19.23
N PRO A 550 -9.59 4.42 -19.00
CA PRO A 550 -9.09 5.76 -18.73
C PRO A 550 -9.40 6.66 -19.95
N LEU A 551 -10.18 7.70 -19.74
CA LEU A 551 -10.73 8.47 -20.83
C LEU A 551 -10.68 9.96 -20.52
N GLU A 552 -10.16 10.75 -21.45
CA GLU A 552 -10.21 12.20 -21.38
C GLU A 552 -11.68 12.68 -21.42
N ASP A 553 -11.97 13.76 -20.69
CA ASP A 553 -13.30 14.32 -20.63
C ASP A 553 -13.82 14.73 -22.02
N GLY A 554 -15.07 14.38 -22.27
CA GLY A 554 -15.74 14.67 -23.56
C GLY A 554 -15.50 13.66 -24.67
N ARG A 555 -14.55 12.72 -24.54
CA ARG A 555 -14.41 11.63 -25.53
C ARG A 555 -15.54 10.61 -25.41
N PRO A 556 -16.04 10.05 -26.53
CA PRO A 556 -17.02 8.97 -26.50
C PRO A 556 -16.40 7.70 -25.94
N ALA A 557 -17.13 7.03 -25.04
CA ALA A 557 -16.74 5.68 -24.60
C ALA A 557 -16.89 4.69 -25.76
N PRO A 558 -16.00 3.68 -25.88
CA PRO A 558 -16.16 2.63 -26.88
C PRO A 558 -17.42 1.79 -26.62
N ALA A 559 -17.94 1.16 -27.66
CA ALA A 559 -19.01 0.18 -27.49
C ALA A 559 -18.41 -1.18 -27.06
N LEU A 560 -19.16 -1.89 -26.21
CA LEU A 560 -18.79 -3.21 -25.69
C LEU A 560 -19.83 -4.24 -26.13
N SER A 561 -19.36 -5.37 -26.67
CA SER A 561 -20.21 -6.54 -26.84
C SER A 561 -19.46 -7.80 -26.41
N VAL A 562 -20.23 -8.78 -25.92
CA VAL A 562 -19.70 -10.05 -25.42
C VAL A 562 -20.45 -11.20 -26.10
N ALA A 563 -19.70 -12.19 -26.57
CA ALA A 563 -20.22 -13.40 -27.18
C ALA A 563 -19.50 -14.63 -26.62
N SER A 564 -20.10 -15.80 -26.83
CA SER A 564 -19.48 -17.08 -26.50
C SER A 564 -19.38 -17.93 -27.75
N ASP A 565 -18.21 -18.53 -27.99
CA ASP A 565 -17.99 -19.49 -29.09
C ASP A 565 -17.14 -20.66 -28.58
N GLY A 566 -17.77 -21.80 -28.37
CA GLY A 566 -17.13 -22.98 -27.79
C GLY A 566 -16.50 -22.68 -26.42
N PRO A 567 -15.16 -22.81 -26.28
CA PRO A 567 -14.47 -22.54 -25.00
C PRO A 567 -14.21 -21.04 -24.75
N TRP A 568 -14.51 -20.18 -25.74
CA TRP A 568 -14.12 -18.78 -25.75
C TRP A 568 -15.22 -17.85 -25.25
N THR A 569 -14.87 -16.97 -24.33
CA THR A 569 -15.56 -15.70 -24.12
C THR A 569 -14.89 -14.68 -25.03
N ILE A 570 -15.66 -14.10 -25.95
CA ILE A 570 -15.17 -13.12 -26.92
C ILE A 570 -15.68 -11.75 -26.53
N VAL A 571 -14.76 -10.86 -26.20
CA VAL A 571 -15.07 -9.47 -25.85
C VAL A 571 -14.67 -8.58 -27.01
N ILE A 572 -15.61 -7.80 -27.52
CA ILE A 572 -15.39 -6.88 -28.63
C ILE A 572 -15.50 -5.45 -28.12
N VAL A 573 -14.47 -4.66 -28.38
CA VAL A 573 -14.39 -3.24 -28.01
C VAL A 573 -14.31 -2.42 -29.29
N ASP A 574 -15.41 -1.74 -29.62
CA ASP A 574 -15.49 -0.88 -30.80
C ASP A 574 -15.20 0.57 -30.41
N GLY A 575 -13.96 1.02 -30.63
CA GLY A 575 -13.53 2.41 -30.47
C GLY A 575 -13.60 3.21 -31.76
N ALA A 576 -13.36 4.52 -31.67
CA ALA A 576 -13.38 5.42 -32.83
C ALA A 576 -12.27 5.09 -33.85
N ASP A 577 -11.09 4.69 -33.37
CA ASP A 577 -9.88 4.52 -34.18
C ASP A 577 -9.56 3.06 -34.49
N ALA A 578 -10.11 2.12 -33.71
CA ALA A 578 -9.85 0.70 -33.86
C ALA A 578 -10.94 -0.14 -33.19
N ARG A 579 -11.08 -1.37 -33.68
CA ARG A 579 -11.86 -2.45 -33.07
C ARG A 579 -10.91 -3.50 -32.54
N ASP A 580 -11.07 -3.82 -31.26
CA ASP A 580 -10.38 -4.92 -30.60
C ASP A 580 -11.33 -6.10 -30.37
N GLU A 581 -10.82 -7.30 -30.57
CA GLU A 581 -11.51 -8.56 -30.28
C GLU A 581 -10.59 -9.39 -29.39
N ILE A 582 -11.05 -9.68 -28.18
CA ILE A 582 -10.29 -10.36 -27.13
C ILE A 582 -10.97 -11.69 -26.83
N HIS A 583 -10.20 -12.77 -26.95
CA HIS A 583 -10.63 -14.15 -26.68
C HIS A 583 -10.04 -14.61 -25.36
N LEU A 584 -10.89 -15.05 -24.44
CA LEU A 584 -10.51 -15.56 -23.12
C LEU A 584 -11.07 -16.98 -22.96
N ALA A 585 -10.23 -17.92 -22.55
CA ALA A 585 -10.64 -19.30 -22.28
C ALA A 585 -10.15 -19.76 -20.90
N ALA A 586 -10.95 -20.57 -20.22
CA ALA A 586 -10.58 -21.14 -18.91
C ALA A 586 -9.44 -22.18 -19.04
N ARG A 587 -9.25 -22.75 -20.24
CA ARG A 587 -8.17 -23.68 -20.58
C ARG A 587 -7.71 -23.41 -22.00
N PRO A 588 -6.43 -23.65 -22.32
CA PRO A 588 -5.91 -23.47 -23.67
C PRO A 588 -6.74 -24.24 -24.72
N ALA A 589 -7.11 -23.56 -25.78
CA ALA A 589 -7.92 -24.08 -26.87
C ALA A 589 -7.38 -23.61 -28.24
N PRO A 590 -7.74 -24.28 -29.34
CA PRO A 590 -7.38 -23.82 -30.68
C PRO A 590 -7.94 -22.41 -30.94
N LEU A 591 -7.09 -21.51 -31.44
CA LEU A 591 -7.40 -20.11 -31.71
C LEU A 591 -6.87 -19.70 -33.09
N GLU A 592 -7.71 -19.02 -33.87
CA GLU A 592 -7.33 -18.37 -35.14
C GLU A 592 -7.74 -16.88 -35.07
N LEU A 593 -6.76 -15.99 -35.07
CA LEU A 593 -6.95 -14.54 -35.03
C LEU A 593 -6.19 -13.88 -36.20
N GLY A 594 -6.83 -13.78 -37.35
CA GLY A 594 -6.20 -13.26 -38.55
C GLY A 594 -4.94 -14.05 -38.95
N PRO A 595 -3.73 -13.44 -38.85
CA PRO A 595 -2.49 -14.13 -39.20
C PRO A 595 -1.96 -15.07 -38.10
N VAL A 596 -2.54 -15.02 -36.88
CA VAL A 596 -2.08 -15.80 -35.72
C VAL A 596 -2.91 -17.08 -35.59
N ARG A 597 -2.22 -18.22 -35.45
CA ARG A 597 -2.80 -19.53 -35.12
C ARG A 597 -2.04 -20.16 -33.98
N ALA A 598 -2.75 -20.56 -32.90
CA ALA A 598 -2.18 -21.07 -31.65
C ALA A 598 -3.12 -22.02 -30.94
N THR A 599 -2.59 -22.75 -29.94
CA THR A 599 -3.38 -23.32 -28.84
C THR A 599 -3.15 -22.43 -27.63
N ALA A 600 -4.10 -21.57 -27.32
CA ALA A 600 -3.91 -20.45 -26.40
C ALA A 600 -4.97 -20.41 -25.30
N GLY A 601 -4.63 -19.79 -24.17
CA GLY A 601 -5.56 -19.45 -23.10
C GLY A 601 -6.18 -18.06 -23.28
N ALA A 602 -5.48 -17.18 -24.01
CA ALA A 602 -5.97 -15.85 -24.36
C ALA A 602 -5.41 -15.41 -25.70
N GLY A 603 -6.11 -14.48 -26.36
CA GLY A 603 -5.62 -13.83 -27.57
C GLY A 603 -6.38 -12.56 -27.88
N TRP A 604 -5.81 -11.70 -28.70
CA TRP A 604 -6.44 -10.48 -29.17
C TRP A 604 -6.05 -10.12 -30.58
N ILE A 605 -6.92 -9.40 -31.26
CA ILE A 605 -6.65 -8.82 -32.56
C ILE A 605 -7.20 -7.39 -32.62
N ARG A 606 -6.41 -6.48 -33.10
CA ARG A 606 -6.79 -5.08 -33.37
C ARG A 606 -6.94 -4.85 -34.85
N ARG A 607 -8.05 -4.24 -35.24
CA ARG A 607 -8.37 -3.90 -36.62
C ARG A 607 -8.63 -2.40 -36.76
N ALA A 608 -8.19 -1.82 -37.87
CA ALA A 608 -8.59 -0.50 -38.29
C ALA A 608 -10.08 -0.48 -38.71
N PRO A 609 -10.72 0.71 -38.82
CA PRO A 609 -12.11 0.80 -39.27
C PRO A 609 -12.38 0.19 -40.65
N ASP A 610 -11.36 0.11 -41.51
CA ASP A 610 -11.42 -0.55 -42.83
C ASP A 610 -11.29 -2.09 -42.76
N GLY A 611 -11.19 -2.67 -41.57
CA GLY A 611 -11.05 -4.10 -41.29
C GLY A 611 -9.60 -4.64 -41.39
N ARG A 612 -8.64 -3.82 -41.76
CA ARG A 612 -7.22 -4.20 -41.86
C ARG A 612 -6.67 -4.52 -40.45
N CYS A 613 -5.98 -5.66 -40.32
CA CYS A 613 -5.29 -6.04 -39.11
C CYS A 613 -4.16 -5.06 -38.80
N LEU A 614 -4.15 -4.53 -37.58
CA LEU A 614 -3.10 -3.65 -37.05
C LEU A 614 -2.12 -4.40 -36.15
N ALA A 615 -2.61 -5.34 -35.36
CA ALA A 615 -1.84 -6.20 -34.49
C ALA A 615 -2.67 -7.43 -34.12
N ALA A 616 -2.01 -8.54 -33.82
CA ALA A 616 -2.65 -9.72 -33.23
C ALA A 616 -1.64 -10.47 -32.36
N ALA A 617 -2.12 -11.07 -31.27
CA ALA A 617 -1.29 -11.91 -30.41
C ALA A 617 -2.13 -13.02 -29.75
N ALA A 618 -1.46 -14.10 -29.38
CA ALA A 618 -2.01 -15.20 -28.61
C ALA A 618 -1.02 -15.64 -27.54
N CYS A 619 -1.54 -15.88 -26.32
CA CYS A 619 -0.80 -16.39 -25.18
C CYS A 619 -0.95 -17.92 -25.13
N GLU A 620 0.10 -18.62 -25.46
CA GLU A 620 0.26 -20.07 -25.26
C GLU A 620 0.65 -20.33 -23.77
N PRO A 621 0.57 -21.55 -23.24
CA PRO A 621 0.85 -21.81 -21.82
C PRO A 621 2.23 -21.31 -21.32
N ASP A 622 3.28 -21.46 -22.16
CA ASP A 622 4.66 -21.09 -21.81
C ASP A 622 5.31 -20.18 -22.85
N ALA A 623 4.52 -19.62 -23.74
CA ALA A 623 5.01 -18.82 -24.86
C ALA A 623 3.94 -17.85 -25.38
N TRP A 624 4.32 -17.03 -26.32
CA TRP A 624 3.37 -16.23 -27.09
C TRP A 624 3.73 -16.21 -28.57
N ILE A 625 2.74 -15.97 -29.41
CA ILE A 625 2.88 -15.68 -30.83
C ILE A 625 2.19 -14.36 -31.14
N ALA A 626 2.85 -13.47 -31.85
CA ALA A 626 2.30 -12.18 -32.22
C ALA A 626 2.58 -11.85 -33.70
N TRP A 627 1.78 -10.94 -34.23
CA TRP A 627 1.94 -10.38 -35.57
C TRP A 627 1.77 -8.84 -35.51
N ASP A 628 2.63 -8.16 -36.23
CA ASP A 628 2.50 -6.74 -36.53
C ASP A 628 2.91 -6.43 -37.97
N PRO A 629 2.44 -5.29 -38.57
CA PRO A 629 2.70 -4.98 -39.97
C PRO A 629 4.18 -4.76 -40.34
N ARG A 630 5.04 -4.48 -39.37
CA ARG A 630 6.46 -4.16 -39.57
C ARG A 630 7.33 -5.40 -39.48
N ARG A 631 7.04 -6.30 -38.54
CA ARG A 631 7.84 -7.49 -38.21
C ARG A 631 7.26 -8.78 -38.78
N GLY A 632 5.97 -8.78 -39.18
CA GLY A 632 5.26 -9.98 -39.53
C GLY A 632 4.97 -10.88 -38.32
N LEU A 633 4.89 -12.18 -38.53
CA LEU A 633 4.66 -13.18 -37.50
C LEU A 633 5.97 -13.44 -36.74
N HIS A 634 5.92 -13.35 -35.38
CA HIS A 634 7.05 -13.63 -34.50
C HIS A 634 6.58 -14.32 -33.21
N ARG A 635 7.50 -14.98 -32.53
CA ARG A 635 7.25 -15.74 -31.28
C ARG A 635 8.26 -15.38 -30.20
N SER A 636 7.89 -15.61 -28.92
CA SER A 636 8.89 -15.70 -27.87
C SER A 636 9.78 -16.93 -28.09
N GLU A 637 11.09 -16.78 -27.91
CA GLU A 637 11.97 -17.93 -27.72
C GLU A 637 11.65 -18.51 -26.34
N GLY A 638 11.14 -19.75 -26.29
CA GLY A 638 10.67 -20.37 -25.05
C GLY A 638 11.74 -20.38 -23.97
N GLY A 639 11.51 -19.65 -22.90
CA GLY A 639 12.22 -19.68 -21.65
C GLY A 639 11.19 -19.49 -20.52
N PRO A 640 11.37 -20.08 -19.33
CA PRO A 640 10.44 -19.89 -18.23
C PRO A 640 10.39 -18.42 -17.84
N ALA A 641 9.16 -17.89 -17.73
CA ALA A 641 8.88 -16.56 -17.20
C ALA A 641 9.12 -16.52 -15.67
#